data_661946875603a092e0f9875e61460ff7
#
_entry.id   661946875603a092e0f9875e61460ff7
#
_cell.length_a   1.000
_cell.length_b   1.000
_cell.length_c   1.000
_cell.angle_alpha   90.00
_cell.angle_beta   90.00
_cell.angle_gamma   90.00
#
_symmetry.space_group_name_H-M   'P 1'
#
loop_
_entity.id
_entity.type
_entity.pdbx_description
1 polymer ?
#
loop_
_entity_poly.entity_id
_entity_poly.type
_entity_poly.pdbx_seq_one_letter_code
_entity_poly.pdbx_strand_id
1 'polypeptide(L)'
;MAASPEPQKQGEALVLVRRQRPVSQGLLETLQARLTQSCTCSVPRVQALVQDLVPATSWLRHYRLREHLPGDIMSGLVIGIILVPQAIAYSLLAGLQPIYSLYTSFFANLIYFLMGTSHHVSVGIFSLLCLMVGQVVDRELQLAGFDPSRDGPGHGDNGSAFNGSAVLLEFGLQSCGRDCHAIRIATALTLVTGIYQVLMSVLRLGFVSTYLSQPLLDGFATGASVTILTSQLRHLLGVRIPRHQGPGMVVSTWLSLLRSLGQANLCDVVTSAVCLAVLLAAKALSDRFRHRLRVPLPTELLVIVVATLVSHFGQFHEHFGSSVAGNIPTGFVAPQVPHPRLMWRVSLDAVSLALVGSAFSISLAEMFARSHGYSVRANQELLAVGCCNVLPAFFHSYATSATLAKSLVKTATGCRTQLSSVVSAAVVLLVLLVLAPLFRDLQRSVLACIIVVSLRGALRKVKDLPGLWRLSPADALVWVATAVTCILVSTEAGLLAGLLLSLLSLVGRTQRPRATLLARVGDSAFYEDAMEFVGLLPPPGVQVFRFAGPLYYANKDFFLQSLYRLTGLDAGCLATRKKEQSLEVVVSERSPPDGKNLGSVSSEARLMPLEVGFHTVVLDCAPLLFLDVAGVATLQALRRDYRTLGVALLLACCSPPVRDTLRRGGFLGEDQGAEDEQLFPSVHSAVEAAHAGHRELRTADSAL
;
A
#
# COMPACT_ATOMS: atom_id res chain seq x y z
N MET A 1 14.09 -25.31 67.35
CA MET A 1 13.12 -24.20 67.33
C MET A 1 12.42 -24.25 65.96
N ALA A 2 11.24 -24.84 65.98
CA ALA A 2 10.40 -24.99 64.80
C ALA A 2 9.55 -23.72 64.63
N ALA A 3 9.64 -23.08 63.48
CA ALA A 3 8.80 -21.96 63.13
C ALA A 3 7.39 -22.50 62.74
N SER A 4 6.36 -21.99 63.43
CA SER A 4 4.95 -22.26 63.18
C SER A 4 4.54 -21.68 61.81
N PRO A 5 3.67 -22.36 61.03
CA PRO A 5 3.18 -21.83 59.77
C PRO A 5 2.19 -20.67 60.04
N GLU A 6 2.44 -19.56 59.35
CA GLU A 6 1.49 -18.44 59.32
C GLU A 6 0.12 -18.88 58.71
N PRO A 7 -1.01 -18.35 59.24
CA PRO A 7 -2.33 -18.69 58.71
C PRO A 7 -2.49 -18.09 57.30
N GLN A 8 -2.83 -18.95 56.33
CA GLN A 8 -3.30 -18.54 55.01
C GLN A 8 -4.43 -17.56 55.15
N LYS A 9 -4.25 -16.31 54.73
CA LYS A 9 -5.33 -15.35 54.55
C LYS A 9 -6.32 -15.92 53.52
N GLN A 10 -7.52 -16.19 53.94
CA GLN A 10 -8.62 -16.46 53.06
C GLN A 10 -8.71 -15.35 52.03
N GLY A 11 -8.63 -15.72 50.74
CA GLY A 11 -8.66 -14.77 49.64
C GLY A 11 -9.93 -13.92 49.69
N GLU A 12 -9.75 -12.62 49.90
CA GLU A 12 -10.77 -11.63 49.60
C GLU A 12 -11.18 -11.81 48.15
N ALA A 13 -12.47 -12.06 47.92
CA ALA A 13 -13.00 -12.09 46.55
C ALA A 13 -12.71 -10.74 45.89
N LEU A 14 -11.85 -10.74 44.89
CA LEU A 14 -11.54 -9.57 44.09
C LEU A 14 -12.81 -9.15 43.35
N VAL A 15 -13.56 -8.24 43.93
CA VAL A 15 -14.73 -7.63 43.29
C VAL A 15 -14.19 -6.67 42.22
N LEU A 16 -14.31 -7.04 40.96
CA LEU A 16 -14.01 -6.18 39.83
C LEU A 16 -14.99 -5.02 39.76
N VAL A 17 -14.64 -3.87 40.34
CA VAL A 17 -15.45 -2.65 40.24
C VAL A 17 -15.28 -2.05 38.85
N ARG A 18 -16.35 -1.98 38.09
CA ARG A 18 -16.37 -1.39 36.74
C ARG A 18 -16.09 0.10 36.85
N ARG A 19 -14.98 0.53 36.24
CA ARG A 19 -14.63 1.96 36.16
C ARG A 19 -15.71 2.69 35.37
N GLN A 20 -16.37 3.70 36.00
CA GLN A 20 -17.39 4.51 35.31
C GLN A 20 -16.74 5.15 34.08
N ARG A 21 -17.26 4.84 32.89
CA ARG A 21 -16.83 5.51 31.66
C ARG A 21 -17.26 6.97 31.76
N PRO A 22 -16.38 7.93 31.37
CA PRO A 22 -16.81 9.31 31.23
C PRO A 22 -17.96 9.35 30.23
N VAL A 23 -19.02 10.06 30.57
CA VAL A 23 -20.20 10.25 29.71
C VAL A 23 -19.72 10.68 28.33
N SER A 24 -20.06 9.95 27.30
CA SER A 24 -19.72 10.30 25.92
C SER A 24 -20.40 11.62 25.60
N GLN A 25 -19.64 12.72 25.57
CA GLN A 25 -20.13 14.00 25.08
C GLN A 25 -20.66 13.80 23.66
N GLY A 26 -21.83 14.36 23.37
CA GLY A 26 -22.47 14.23 22.06
C GLY A 26 -21.52 14.64 20.94
N LEU A 27 -21.59 14.00 19.78
CA LEU A 27 -20.72 14.23 18.63
C LEU A 27 -20.72 15.72 18.24
N LEU A 28 -21.85 16.41 18.37
CA LEU A 28 -22.03 17.85 18.15
C LEU A 28 -21.28 18.69 19.19
N GLU A 29 -21.36 18.34 20.47
CA GLU A 29 -20.63 19.05 21.54
C GLU A 29 -19.12 18.89 21.40
N THR A 30 -18.67 17.69 21.02
CA THR A 30 -17.24 17.42 20.77
C THR A 30 -16.74 18.17 19.54
N LEU A 31 -17.55 18.29 18.48
CA LEU A 31 -17.24 19.08 17.29
C LEU A 31 -17.25 20.57 17.61
N GLN A 32 -18.23 21.03 18.38
CA GLN A 32 -18.34 22.45 18.78
C GLN A 32 -17.21 22.85 19.72
N ALA A 33 -16.83 22.01 20.68
CA ALA A 33 -15.67 22.21 21.54
C ALA A 33 -14.36 22.21 20.76
N ARG A 34 -14.21 21.33 19.75
CA ARG A 34 -13.05 21.33 18.84
C ARG A 34 -13.01 22.58 17.97
N LEU A 35 -14.13 23.03 17.42
CA LEU A 35 -14.21 24.23 16.60
C LEU A 35 -13.91 25.50 17.42
N THR A 36 -14.50 25.65 18.60
CA THR A 36 -14.21 26.79 19.49
C THR A 36 -12.77 26.78 20.00
N GLN A 37 -12.22 25.60 20.28
CA GLN A 37 -10.82 25.43 20.64
C GLN A 37 -9.87 25.74 19.47
N SER A 38 -10.29 25.50 18.23
CA SER A 38 -9.48 25.79 17.02
C SER A 38 -9.48 27.27 16.63
N CYS A 39 -10.51 28.04 17.00
CA CYS A 39 -10.66 29.44 16.60
C CYS A 39 -9.96 30.46 17.52
N THR A 40 -9.35 30.06 18.65
CA THR A 40 -8.59 30.99 19.49
C THR A 40 -7.15 31.13 18.97
N CYS A 41 -6.87 32.21 18.22
CA CYS A 41 -5.51 32.54 17.78
C CYS A 41 -4.67 33.03 19.00
N SER A 42 -3.79 32.15 19.48
CA SER A 42 -2.76 32.52 20.46
C SER A 42 -1.37 32.36 19.83
N VAL A 43 -0.43 33.24 20.18
CA VAL A 43 0.96 33.21 19.66
C VAL A 43 1.60 31.82 19.76
N PRO A 44 1.49 31.06 20.89
CA PRO A 44 2.05 29.71 20.97
C PRO A 44 1.38 28.71 20.01
N ARG A 45 0.11 28.87 19.65
CA ARG A 45 -0.57 28.03 18.65
C ARG A 45 -0.11 28.32 17.24
N VAL A 46 0.08 29.59 16.89
CA VAL A 46 0.66 29.97 15.60
C VAL A 46 2.08 29.40 15.46
N GLN A 47 2.88 29.47 16.52
CA GLN A 47 4.21 28.85 16.52
C GLN A 47 4.15 27.32 16.36
N ALA A 48 3.23 26.65 17.06
CA ALA A 48 3.03 25.20 16.91
C ALA A 48 2.57 24.84 15.48
N LEU A 49 1.65 25.62 14.92
CA LEU A 49 1.18 25.41 13.53
C LEU A 49 2.31 25.62 12.52
N VAL A 50 3.14 26.65 12.70
CA VAL A 50 4.31 26.88 11.83
C VAL A 50 5.33 25.75 11.96
N GLN A 51 5.58 25.25 13.18
CA GLN A 51 6.47 24.10 13.40
C GLN A 51 5.90 22.81 12.81
N ASP A 52 4.59 22.64 12.84
CA ASP A 52 3.92 21.50 12.23
C ASP A 52 3.95 21.57 10.70
N LEU A 53 3.76 22.75 10.13
CA LEU A 53 3.77 22.98 8.68
C LEU A 53 5.19 22.97 8.10
N VAL A 54 6.15 23.54 8.83
CA VAL A 54 7.56 23.66 8.42
C VAL A 54 8.45 23.03 9.49
N PRO A 55 8.61 21.69 9.48
CA PRO A 55 9.40 20.94 10.45
C PRO A 55 10.86 21.41 10.55
N ALA A 56 11.41 22.00 9.47
CA ALA A 56 12.75 22.58 9.49
C ALA A 56 12.96 23.58 10.62
N THR A 57 11.94 24.34 11.00
CA THR A 57 12.03 25.34 12.09
C THR A 57 12.26 24.69 13.46
N SER A 58 11.86 23.46 13.65
CA SER A 58 12.04 22.74 14.91
C SER A 58 13.42 22.10 15.01
N TRP A 59 13.86 21.31 14.01
CA TRP A 59 15.13 20.62 14.08
C TRP A 59 16.34 21.54 13.82
N LEU A 60 16.19 22.64 13.04
CA LEU A 60 17.27 23.59 12.78
C LEU A 60 17.73 24.30 14.06
N ARG A 61 16.83 24.54 15.04
CA ARG A 61 17.17 25.10 16.34
C ARG A 61 18.08 24.20 17.18
N HIS A 62 17.99 22.88 16.97
CA HIS A 62 18.76 21.87 17.69
C HIS A 62 19.95 21.34 16.87
N TYR A 63 20.26 22.00 15.73
CA TYR A 63 21.31 21.57 14.83
C TYR A 63 22.72 21.78 15.43
N ARG A 64 23.50 20.71 15.55
CA ARG A 64 24.87 20.75 16.08
C ARG A 64 25.85 20.85 14.91
N LEU A 65 26.33 22.08 14.61
CA LEU A 65 27.20 22.37 13.47
C LEU A 65 28.41 21.43 13.38
N ARG A 66 29.16 21.21 14.48
CA ARG A 66 30.39 20.42 14.45
C ARG A 66 30.15 18.93 14.24
N GLU A 67 29.01 18.39 14.68
CA GLU A 67 28.71 16.95 14.60
C GLU A 67 27.99 16.56 13.31
N HIS A 68 27.07 17.40 12.84
CA HIS A 68 26.16 17.06 11.74
C HIS A 68 26.65 17.61 10.38
N LEU A 69 27.24 18.82 10.36
CA LEU A 69 27.59 19.53 9.12
C LEU A 69 28.54 18.74 8.20
N PRO A 70 29.64 18.09 8.67
CA PRO A 70 30.52 17.35 7.78
C PRO A 70 29.84 16.20 7.05
N GLY A 71 28.99 15.45 7.77
CA GLY A 71 28.20 14.35 7.19
C GLY A 71 27.17 14.86 6.18
N ASP A 72 26.46 15.94 6.49
CA ASP A 72 25.43 16.51 5.63
C ASP A 72 26.05 17.14 4.36
N ILE A 73 27.19 17.82 4.45
CA ILE A 73 27.92 18.35 3.27
C ILE A 73 28.41 17.19 2.40
N MET A 74 29.08 16.19 2.98
CA MET A 74 29.58 15.05 2.21
C MET A 74 28.45 14.31 1.51
N SER A 75 27.37 14.04 2.23
CA SER A 75 26.18 13.40 1.68
C SER A 75 25.53 14.23 0.58
N GLY A 76 25.37 15.54 0.82
CA GLY A 76 24.80 16.45 -0.14
C GLY A 76 25.61 16.56 -1.43
N LEU A 77 26.94 16.62 -1.35
CA LEU A 77 27.82 16.62 -2.53
C LEU A 77 27.68 15.31 -3.32
N VAL A 78 27.76 14.16 -2.65
CA VAL A 78 27.65 12.86 -3.32
C VAL A 78 26.29 12.71 -3.99
N ILE A 79 25.20 13.05 -3.31
CA ILE A 79 23.85 12.99 -3.90
C ILE A 79 23.69 14.00 -5.05
N GLY A 80 24.20 15.22 -4.92
CA GLY A 80 24.17 16.22 -6.00
C GLY A 80 24.87 15.74 -7.25
N ILE A 81 26.05 15.13 -7.08
CA ILE A 81 26.84 14.54 -8.17
C ILE A 81 26.09 13.37 -8.85
N ILE A 82 25.41 12.51 -8.10
CA ILE A 82 24.64 11.38 -8.65
C ILE A 82 23.34 11.87 -9.31
N LEU A 83 22.72 12.92 -8.79
CA LEU A 83 21.47 13.47 -9.30
C LEU A 83 21.58 13.98 -10.74
N VAL A 84 22.70 14.59 -11.13
CA VAL A 84 22.88 15.22 -12.44
C VAL A 84 22.78 14.19 -13.58
N PRO A 85 23.59 13.10 -13.60
CA PRO A 85 23.44 12.05 -14.59
C PRO A 85 22.04 11.45 -14.66
N GLN A 86 21.46 11.17 -13.49
CA GLN A 86 20.13 10.59 -13.40
C GLN A 86 19.05 11.55 -13.89
N ALA A 87 19.17 12.86 -13.62
CA ALA A 87 18.26 13.87 -14.11
C ALA A 87 18.24 13.91 -15.65
N ILE A 88 19.40 13.96 -16.27
CA ILE A 88 19.52 13.96 -17.72
C ILE A 88 18.98 12.64 -18.32
N ALA A 89 19.29 11.49 -17.71
CA ALA A 89 18.81 10.19 -18.19
C ALA A 89 17.29 10.04 -18.06
N TYR A 90 16.71 10.43 -16.93
CA TYR A 90 15.26 10.26 -16.69
C TYR A 90 14.40 11.26 -17.45
N SER A 91 14.96 12.39 -17.93
CA SER A 91 14.26 13.27 -18.87
C SER A 91 13.91 12.56 -20.17
N LEU A 92 14.81 11.73 -20.68
CA LEU A 92 14.57 10.90 -21.87
C LEU A 92 13.42 9.92 -21.66
N LEU A 93 13.34 9.34 -20.47
CA LEU A 93 12.25 8.42 -20.10
C LEU A 93 10.92 9.15 -20.06
N ALA A 94 10.89 10.37 -19.52
CA ALA A 94 9.71 11.24 -19.49
C ALA A 94 9.37 11.87 -20.86
N GLY A 95 10.22 11.72 -21.87
CA GLY A 95 10.04 12.33 -23.19
C GLY A 95 10.22 13.84 -23.21
N LEU A 96 10.95 14.39 -22.23
CA LEU A 96 11.15 15.82 -21.99
C LEU A 96 12.63 16.22 -22.19
N GLN A 97 12.88 17.52 -22.33
CA GLN A 97 14.24 18.03 -22.37
C GLN A 97 14.95 17.91 -21.01
N PRO A 98 16.29 17.69 -20.99
CA PRO A 98 17.06 17.47 -19.77
C PRO A 98 16.98 18.59 -18.73
N ILE A 99 16.79 19.85 -19.16
CA ILE A 99 16.71 21.01 -18.28
C ILE A 99 15.55 20.90 -17.27
N TYR A 100 14.40 20.35 -17.69
CA TYR A 100 13.24 20.23 -16.82
C TYR A 100 13.44 19.25 -15.67
N SER A 101 14.24 18.20 -15.88
CA SER A 101 14.66 17.28 -14.83
C SER A 101 15.58 17.95 -13.81
N LEU A 102 16.45 18.83 -14.26
CA LEU A 102 17.33 19.61 -13.37
C LEU A 102 16.49 20.57 -12.50
N TYR A 103 15.48 21.27 -13.08
CA TYR A 103 14.54 22.08 -12.31
C TYR A 103 13.83 21.25 -11.27
N THR A 104 13.27 20.11 -11.68
CA THR A 104 12.60 19.18 -10.80
C THR A 104 13.48 18.76 -9.62
N SER A 105 14.74 18.39 -9.90
CA SER A 105 15.70 17.98 -8.86
C SER A 105 16.08 19.13 -7.92
N PHE A 106 16.21 20.33 -8.43
CA PHE A 106 16.54 21.53 -7.65
C PHE A 106 15.41 21.86 -6.66
N PHE A 107 14.21 22.13 -7.19
CA PHE A 107 13.09 22.57 -6.38
C PHE A 107 12.60 21.51 -5.38
N ALA A 108 12.57 20.23 -5.79
CA ALA A 108 12.13 19.16 -4.90
C ALA A 108 13.02 19.04 -3.66
N ASN A 109 14.34 19.09 -3.83
CA ASN A 109 15.27 19.04 -2.70
C ASN A 109 15.11 20.24 -1.76
N LEU A 110 14.89 21.44 -2.31
CA LEU A 110 14.75 22.67 -1.52
C LEU A 110 13.43 22.68 -0.72
N ILE A 111 12.32 22.30 -1.34
CA ILE A 111 11.00 22.27 -0.70
C ILE A 111 10.93 21.16 0.35
N TYR A 112 11.46 19.97 0.03
CA TYR A 112 11.47 18.87 0.97
C TYR A 112 12.37 19.13 2.19
N PHE A 113 13.46 19.87 2.04
CA PHE A 113 14.25 20.36 3.17
C PHE A 113 13.41 21.15 4.17
N LEU A 114 12.48 22.00 3.70
CA LEU A 114 11.64 22.82 4.54
C LEU A 114 10.50 22.04 5.19
N MET A 115 9.85 21.14 4.45
CA MET A 115 8.56 20.54 4.82
C MET A 115 8.63 19.07 5.22
N GLY A 116 9.70 18.34 4.85
CA GLY A 116 9.87 16.93 5.15
C GLY A 116 10.14 16.64 6.61
N THR A 117 9.58 15.53 7.12
CA THR A 117 9.81 15.04 8.49
C THR A 117 10.90 13.96 8.57
N SER A 118 11.22 13.31 7.45
CA SER A 118 12.28 12.31 7.40
C SER A 118 13.65 12.97 7.23
N HIS A 119 14.64 12.53 8.03
CA HIS A 119 16.01 13.04 7.96
C HIS A 119 16.82 12.45 6.80
N HIS A 120 16.49 11.25 6.33
CA HIS A 120 17.32 10.46 5.41
C HIS A 120 16.75 10.30 4.01
N VAL A 121 15.45 10.56 3.82
CA VAL A 121 14.81 10.40 2.50
C VAL A 121 15.31 11.47 1.53
N SER A 122 15.58 11.06 0.30
CA SER A 122 15.89 11.92 -0.84
C SER A 122 14.68 11.94 -1.79
N VAL A 123 14.01 13.09 -1.87
CA VAL A 123 12.91 13.35 -2.81
C VAL A 123 13.47 13.97 -4.09
N GLY A 124 12.89 13.64 -5.22
CA GLY A 124 13.28 14.17 -6.52
C GLY A 124 12.81 13.27 -7.66
N ILE A 125 13.51 13.28 -8.76
CA ILE A 125 13.19 12.45 -9.93
C ILE A 125 13.23 10.96 -9.57
N PHE A 126 12.18 10.24 -10.01
CA PHE A 126 12.00 8.82 -9.77
C PHE A 126 11.60 8.11 -11.07
N SER A 127 12.34 7.07 -11.46
CA SER A 127 12.20 6.43 -12.78
C SER A 127 10.78 5.94 -13.08
N LEU A 128 10.07 5.41 -12.08
CA LEU A 128 8.70 4.92 -12.26
C LEU A 128 7.74 6.08 -12.57
N LEU A 129 7.83 7.18 -11.84
CA LEU A 129 7.00 8.38 -12.13
C LEU A 129 7.41 9.00 -13.48
N CYS A 130 8.69 9.03 -13.83
CA CYS A 130 9.14 9.50 -15.13
C CYS A 130 8.55 8.67 -16.28
N LEU A 131 8.46 7.34 -16.11
CA LEU A 131 7.79 6.47 -17.07
C LEU A 131 6.32 6.81 -17.21
N MET A 132 5.59 6.94 -16.09
CA MET A 132 4.16 7.26 -16.09
C MET A 132 3.90 8.64 -16.71
N VAL A 133 4.69 9.66 -16.33
CA VAL A 133 4.63 10.99 -16.97
C VAL A 133 4.86 10.88 -18.47
N GLY A 134 5.89 10.13 -18.89
CA GLY A 134 6.21 9.93 -20.31
C GLY A 134 5.08 9.25 -21.09
N GLN A 135 4.40 8.27 -20.50
CA GLN A 135 3.24 7.61 -21.12
C GLN A 135 2.07 8.57 -21.34
N VAL A 136 1.76 9.41 -20.35
CA VAL A 136 0.70 10.42 -20.47
C VAL A 136 1.10 11.49 -21.48
N VAL A 137 2.33 11.99 -21.43
CA VAL A 137 2.84 13.00 -22.39
C VAL A 137 2.79 12.46 -23.82
N ASP A 138 3.26 11.24 -24.06
CA ASP A 138 3.26 10.64 -25.40
C ASP A 138 1.83 10.42 -25.92
N ARG A 139 0.89 10.00 -25.04
CA ARG A 139 -0.54 9.84 -25.39
C ARG A 139 -1.18 11.19 -25.79
N GLU A 140 -0.99 12.21 -24.98
CA GLU A 140 -1.57 13.54 -25.24
C GLU A 140 -0.94 14.21 -26.50
N LEU A 141 0.36 13.99 -26.75
CA LEU A 141 1.02 14.47 -27.97
C LEU A 141 0.46 13.78 -29.23
N GLN A 142 0.20 12.47 -29.17
CA GLN A 142 -0.44 11.77 -30.30
C GLN A 142 -1.86 12.28 -30.57
N LEU A 143 -2.65 12.51 -29.51
CA LEU A 143 -3.98 13.11 -29.61
C LEU A 143 -3.93 14.53 -30.17
N ALA A 144 -2.84 15.26 -29.96
CA ALA A 144 -2.60 16.58 -30.52
C ALA A 144 -2.06 16.53 -31.97
N GLY A 145 -1.81 15.34 -32.53
CA GLY A 145 -1.36 15.14 -33.91
C GLY A 145 0.15 15.14 -34.14
N PHE A 146 0.95 15.08 -33.08
CA PHE A 146 2.42 14.92 -33.21
C PHE A 146 2.77 13.45 -33.46
N ASP A 147 3.59 13.19 -34.50
CA ASP A 147 4.05 11.83 -34.81
C ASP A 147 5.27 11.45 -33.93
N PRO A 148 5.13 10.46 -33.05
CA PRO A 148 6.23 10.04 -32.15
C PRO A 148 7.42 9.42 -32.89
N SER A 149 7.27 9.04 -34.16
CA SER A 149 8.34 8.43 -34.95
C SER A 149 9.25 9.48 -35.68
N ARG A 150 8.69 10.65 -35.98
CA ARG A 150 9.38 11.73 -36.69
C ARG A 150 9.89 12.82 -35.74
N ASP A 151 9.16 13.10 -34.66
CA ASP A 151 9.40 14.24 -33.80
C ASP A 151 10.06 13.80 -32.49
N GLY A 152 11.33 13.39 -32.53
CA GLY A 152 12.12 13.09 -31.33
C GLY A 152 12.49 14.36 -30.56
N PRO A 153 12.67 14.31 -29.19
CA PRO A 153 13.13 15.46 -28.42
C PRO A 153 14.49 15.96 -28.94
N GLY A 154 14.58 17.24 -29.28
CA GLY A 154 15.82 17.88 -29.71
C GLY A 154 16.00 18.03 -31.21
N HIS A 155 15.05 17.65 -32.06
CA HIS A 155 15.04 18.11 -33.45
C HIS A 155 14.45 19.52 -33.49
N GLY A 156 15.30 20.48 -33.85
CA GLY A 156 14.91 21.86 -34.03
C GLY A 156 13.77 22.02 -35.03
N ASP A 157 12.91 22.93 -34.74
CA ASP A 157 11.70 23.36 -35.46
C ASP A 157 12.08 23.77 -36.91
N ASN A 158 12.30 22.79 -37.79
CA ASN A 158 12.23 23.06 -39.23
C ASN A 158 10.79 22.85 -39.67
N GLY A 159 10.07 23.96 -39.82
CA GLY A 159 8.66 24.09 -40.12
C GLY A 159 8.16 23.09 -41.19
N SER A 160 7.83 21.88 -40.76
CA SER A 160 6.98 21.00 -41.51
C SER A 160 5.55 21.50 -41.30
N ALA A 161 4.89 21.84 -42.42
CA ALA A 161 3.51 22.33 -42.45
C ALA A 161 2.58 21.44 -41.63
N PHE A 162 2.17 21.97 -40.50
CA PHE A 162 1.30 21.33 -39.55
C PHE A 162 -0.13 21.30 -40.12
N ASN A 163 -0.63 20.12 -40.45
CA ASN A 163 -2.05 19.92 -40.64
C ASN A 163 -2.70 20.00 -39.25
N GLY A 164 -2.98 21.25 -38.82
CA GLY A 164 -3.51 21.54 -37.49
C GLY A 164 -4.80 20.79 -37.25
N SER A 165 -4.75 19.80 -36.37
CA SER A 165 -5.96 19.21 -35.86
C SER A 165 -6.76 20.26 -35.06
N ALA A 166 -8.08 20.21 -35.12
CA ALA A 166 -8.99 21.12 -34.44
C ALA A 166 -8.69 21.28 -32.93
N VAL A 167 -8.01 20.31 -32.31
CA VAL A 167 -7.60 20.30 -30.92
C VAL A 167 -6.56 21.38 -30.58
N LEU A 168 -5.59 21.68 -31.50
CA LEU A 168 -4.57 22.72 -31.26
C LEU A 168 -5.17 24.14 -31.39
N LEU A 169 -6.13 24.31 -32.28
CA LEU A 169 -6.89 25.55 -32.41
C LEU A 169 -7.70 25.87 -31.15
N GLU A 170 -8.27 24.85 -30.52
CA GLU A 170 -9.07 24.96 -29.30
C GLU A 170 -8.27 25.43 -28.09
N PHE A 171 -6.95 25.13 -28.05
CA PHE A 171 -6.08 25.48 -26.93
C PHE A 171 -5.24 26.77 -27.15
N GLY A 172 -5.39 27.45 -28.29
CA GLY A 172 -4.58 28.66 -28.59
C GLY A 172 -3.07 28.40 -28.71
N LEU A 173 -2.67 27.18 -29.08
CA LEU A 173 -1.30 26.66 -29.00
C LEU A 173 -0.59 26.62 -30.36
N GLN A 174 -1.10 27.34 -31.37
CA GLN A 174 -0.61 27.31 -32.75
C GLN A 174 0.89 27.62 -32.95
N SER A 175 1.56 28.24 -31.97
CA SER A 175 3.00 28.60 -32.07
C SER A 175 3.93 27.73 -31.21
N CYS A 176 3.41 26.65 -30.64
CA CYS A 176 4.15 25.82 -29.66
C CYS A 176 4.61 24.51 -30.30
N GLY A 177 5.92 24.33 -30.47
CA GLY A 177 6.50 23.08 -30.95
C GLY A 177 6.27 21.90 -29.99
N ARG A 178 6.64 20.68 -30.43
CA ARG A 178 6.48 19.43 -29.67
C ARG A 178 6.96 19.53 -28.21
N ASP A 179 8.19 20.02 -28.01
CA ASP A 179 8.82 20.07 -26.69
C ASP A 179 8.12 21.04 -25.73
N CYS A 180 7.65 22.17 -26.26
CA CYS A 180 6.84 23.13 -25.54
C CYS A 180 5.49 22.52 -25.13
N HIS A 181 4.87 21.73 -26.00
CA HIS A 181 3.61 21.07 -25.70
C HIS A 181 3.78 19.97 -24.69
N ALA A 182 4.85 19.17 -24.82
CA ALA A 182 5.21 18.10 -23.89
C ALA A 182 5.39 18.60 -22.45
N ILE A 183 6.10 19.70 -22.25
CA ILE A 183 6.30 20.26 -20.90
C ILE A 183 5.00 20.85 -20.32
N ARG A 184 4.14 21.45 -21.13
CA ARG A 184 2.84 21.94 -20.65
C ARG A 184 1.93 20.81 -20.17
N ILE A 185 1.94 19.66 -20.85
CA ILE A 185 1.24 18.45 -20.38
C ILE A 185 1.85 17.97 -19.05
N ALA A 186 3.17 17.84 -19.00
CA ALA A 186 3.85 17.35 -17.80
C ALA A 186 3.64 18.26 -16.59
N THR A 187 3.66 19.59 -16.75
CA THR A 187 3.41 20.55 -15.65
C THR A 187 1.96 20.53 -15.20
N ALA A 188 0.98 20.42 -16.12
CA ALA A 188 -0.42 20.28 -15.77
C ALA A 188 -0.68 19.01 -14.97
N LEU A 189 -0.12 17.87 -15.41
CA LEU A 189 -0.20 16.58 -14.73
C LEU A 189 0.43 16.66 -13.33
N THR A 190 1.59 17.30 -13.22
CA THR A 190 2.31 17.46 -11.94
C THR A 190 1.54 18.32 -10.95
N LEU A 191 0.98 19.43 -11.41
CA LEU A 191 0.18 20.32 -10.57
C LEU A 191 -1.05 19.59 -10.00
N VAL A 192 -1.79 18.87 -10.84
CA VAL A 192 -2.96 18.10 -10.40
C VAL A 192 -2.55 16.97 -9.44
N THR A 193 -1.45 16.27 -9.74
CA THR A 193 -0.88 15.24 -8.83
C THR A 193 -0.56 15.84 -7.47
N GLY A 194 0.10 16.98 -7.43
CA GLY A 194 0.44 17.67 -6.18
C GLY A 194 -0.80 18.16 -5.43
N ILE A 195 -1.81 18.69 -6.12
CA ILE A 195 -3.09 19.08 -5.51
C ILE A 195 -3.77 17.87 -4.85
N TYR A 196 -3.81 16.71 -5.52
CA TYR A 196 -4.37 15.49 -4.93
C TYR A 196 -3.60 15.05 -3.68
N GLN A 197 -2.27 15.12 -3.69
CA GLN A 197 -1.44 14.78 -2.52
C GLN A 197 -1.67 15.75 -1.36
N VAL A 198 -1.77 17.06 -1.63
CA VAL A 198 -2.11 18.05 -0.61
C VAL A 198 -3.52 17.80 -0.06
N LEU A 199 -4.49 17.53 -0.94
CA LEU A 199 -5.86 17.20 -0.54
C LEU A 199 -5.91 15.95 0.34
N MET A 200 -5.18 14.89 -0.03
CA MET A 200 -5.03 13.68 0.79
C MET A 200 -4.45 14.00 2.16
N SER A 201 -3.48 14.91 2.25
CA SER A 201 -2.91 15.36 3.53
C SER A 201 -3.94 16.10 4.39
N VAL A 202 -4.68 17.04 3.81
CA VAL A 202 -5.73 17.82 4.51
C VAL A 202 -6.85 16.89 5.00
N LEU A 203 -7.27 15.93 4.20
CA LEU A 203 -8.25 14.91 4.56
C LEU A 203 -7.68 13.84 5.51
N ARG A 204 -6.39 13.96 5.90
CA ARG A 204 -5.70 13.01 6.78
C ARG A 204 -5.68 11.58 6.25
N LEU A 205 -5.59 11.41 4.94
CA LEU A 205 -5.56 10.12 4.26
C LEU A 205 -4.16 9.46 4.26
N GLY A 206 -3.24 9.87 5.12
CA GLY A 206 -1.92 9.25 5.26
C GLY A 206 -1.97 7.75 5.54
N PHE A 207 -3.06 7.26 6.14
CA PHE A 207 -3.28 5.83 6.35
C PHE A 207 -3.49 5.03 5.05
N VAL A 208 -3.84 5.67 3.93
CA VAL A 208 -4.05 4.98 2.63
C VAL A 208 -2.79 4.23 2.19
N SER A 209 -1.60 4.76 2.53
CA SER A 209 -0.34 4.07 2.24
C SER A 209 -0.24 2.69 2.89
N THR A 210 -0.92 2.45 4.02
CA THR A 210 -0.91 1.14 4.70
C THR A 210 -1.69 0.07 3.94
N TYR A 211 -2.60 0.45 3.04
CA TYR A 211 -3.35 -0.49 2.18
C TYR A 211 -2.57 -0.88 0.91
N LEU A 212 -1.51 -0.14 0.58
CA LEU A 212 -0.62 -0.57 -0.49
C LEU A 212 0.39 -1.57 0.07
N SER A 213 0.09 -2.84 -0.11
CA SER A 213 0.93 -3.92 0.41
C SER A 213 2.32 -3.91 -0.21
N GLN A 214 3.33 -4.35 0.55
CA GLN A 214 4.70 -4.45 0.04
C GLN A 214 4.82 -5.33 -1.21
N PRO A 215 4.16 -6.51 -1.31
CA PRO A 215 4.15 -7.32 -2.53
C PRO A 215 3.59 -6.57 -3.75
N LEU A 216 2.55 -5.75 -3.58
CA LEU A 216 2.02 -4.90 -4.64
C LEU A 216 3.09 -3.92 -5.14
N LEU A 217 3.73 -3.16 -4.23
CA LEU A 217 4.74 -2.16 -4.59
C LEU A 217 5.97 -2.81 -5.26
N ASP A 218 6.38 -3.97 -4.79
CA ASP A 218 7.51 -4.72 -5.34
C ASP A 218 7.19 -5.32 -6.72
N GLY A 219 5.98 -5.86 -6.90
CA GLY A 219 5.47 -6.33 -8.19
C GLY A 219 5.35 -5.19 -9.20
N PHE A 220 4.80 -4.05 -8.78
CA PHE A 220 4.69 -2.84 -9.59
C PHE A 220 6.08 -2.33 -10.01
N ALA A 221 7.01 -2.19 -9.06
CA ALA A 221 8.37 -1.74 -9.35
C ALA A 221 9.09 -2.66 -10.34
N THR A 222 8.90 -3.97 -10.22
CA THR A 222 9.50 -4.96 -11.12
C THR A 222 8.87 -4.89 -12.52
N GLY A 223 7.55 -4.91 -12.63
CA GLY A 223 6.83 -4.82 -13.90
C GLY A 223 7.16 -3.53 -14.66
N ALA A 224 7.09 -2.40 -13.98
CA ALA A 224 7.48 -1.10 -14.55
C ALA A 224 8.95 -1.06 -14.95
N SER A 225 9.86 -1.73 -14.20
CA SER A 225 11.27 -1.83 -14.57
C SER A 225 11.49 -2.61 -15.86
N VAL A 226 10.72 -3.66 -16.13
CA VAL A 226 10.73 -4.38 -17.41
C VAL A 226 10.25 -3.48 -18.54
N THR A 227 9.21 -2.71 -18.32
CA THR A 227 8.68 -1.74 -19.30
C THR A 227 9.73 -0.64 -19.60
N ILE A 228 10.40 -0.10 -18.56
CA ILE A 228 11.48 0.87 -18.73
C ILE A 228 12.64 0.24 -19.51
N LEU A 229 13.09 -0.95 -19.14
CA LEU A 229 14.15 -1.66 -19.83
C LEU A 229 13.84 -1.80 -21.33
N THR A 230 12.62 -2.24 -21.65
CA THR A 230 12.14 -2.38 -23.04
C THR A 230 12.20 -1.03 -23.78
N SER A 231 11.79 0.06 -23.15
CA SER A 231 11.83 1.39 -23.77
C SER A 231 13.26 1.89 -24.04
N GLN A 232 14.24 1.46 -23.25
CA GLN A 232 15.63 1.87 -23.38
C GLN A 232 16.39 1.07 -24.45
N LEU A 233 15.94 -0.13 -24.81
CA LEU A 233 16.63 -0.97 -25.80
C LEU A 233 16.84 -0.26 -27.14
N ARG A 234 15.90 0.56 -27.59
CA ARG A 234 16.04 1.35 -28.82
C ARG A 234 17.21 2.34 -28.77
N HIS A 235 17.45 2.94 -27.59
CA HIS A 235 18.57 3.88 -27.40
C HIS A 235 19.91 3.14 -27.28
N LEU A 236 19.92 1.95 -26.66
CA LEU A 236 21.10 1.09 -26.56
C LEU A 236 21.59 0.61 -27.94
N LEU A 237 20.64 0.33 -28.83
CA LEU A 237 20.93 -0.15 -30.18
C LEU A 237 21.00 0.96 -31.24
N GLY A 238 20.68 2.20 -30.85
CA GLY A 238 20.65 3.34 -31.80
C GLY A 238 19.59 3.21 -32.90
N VAL A 239 18.50 2.42 -32.63
CA VAL A 239 17.45 2.14 -33.63
C VAL A 239 16.31 3.15 -33.49
N ARG A 240 15.83 3.66 -34.62
CA ARG A 240 14.63 4.53 -34.67
C ARG A 240 13.36 3.68 -34.81
N ILE A 241 12.70 3.39 -33.71
CA ILE A 241 11.45 2.65 -33.68
C ILE A 241 10.33 3.55 -33.13
N PRO A 242 9.09 3.47 -33.68
CA PRO A 242 7.96 4.21 -33.13
C PRO A 242 7.72 3.80 -31.67
N ARG A 243 7.26 4.73 -30.85
CA ARG A 243 6.84 4.45 -29.48
C ARG A 243 5.46 3.80 -29.51
N HIS A 244 5.43 2.49 -29.27
CA HIS A 244 4.14 1.79 -29.13
C HIS A 244 3.47 2.17 -27.81
N GLN A 245 2.14 2.24 -27.85
CA GLN A 245 1.30 2.56 -26.67
C GLN A 245 0.16 1.55 -26.54
N GLY A 246 -0.47 1.48 -25.36
CA GLY A 246 -1.58 0.62 -25.06
C GLY A 246 -1.22 -0.83 -24.72
N PRO A 247 -2.23 -1.70 -24.65
CA PRO A 247 -2.02 -3.10 -24.30
C PRO A 247 -1.06 -3.82 -25.25
N GLY A 248 -0.14 -4.61 -24.70
CA GLY A 248 0.88 -5.31 -25.51
C GLY A 248 2.04 -4.47 -25.98
N MET A 249 2.21 -3.24 -25.46
CA MET A 249 3.31 -2.32 -25.83
C MET A 249 4.68 -2.98 -25.77
N VAL A 250 4.95 -3.77 -24.72
CA VAL A 250 6.24 -4.47 -24.56
C VAL A 250 6.47 -5.45 -25.71
N VAL A 251 5.47 -6.28 -26.02
CA VAL A 251 5.55 -7.29 -27.08
C VAL A 251 5.74 -6.62 -28.46
N SER A 252 4.92 -5.58 -28.76
CA SER A 252 5.00 -4.82 -30.00
C SER A 252 6.37 -4.15 -30.16
N THR A 253 6.93 -3.60 -29.09
CA THR A 253 8.26 -2.99 -29.10
C THR A 253 9.34 -4.02 -29.38
N TRP A 254 9.28 -5.22 -28.76
CA TRP A 254 10.25 -6.29 -29.03
C TRP A 254 10.16 -6.80 -30.47
N LEU A 255 8.96 -6.95 -31.02
CA LEU A 255 8.77 -7.34 -32.43
C LEU A 255 9.32 -6.30 -33.39
N SER A 256 9.06 -5.02 -33.14
CA SER A 256 9.60 -3.92 -33.95
C SER A 256 11.12 -3.84 -33.85
N LEU A 257 11.67 -4.08 -32.65
CA LEU A 257 13.11 -4.10 -32.40
C LEU A 257 13.78 -5.22 -33.21
N LEU A 258 13.25 -6.43 -33.16
CA LEU A 258 13.77 -7.58 -33.89
C LEU A 258 13.74 -7.37 -35.40
N ARG A 259 12.69 -6.74 -35.93
CA ARG A 259 12.57 -6.38 -37.35
C ARG A 259 13.58 -5.30 -37.78
N SER A 260 13.94 -4.39 -36.88
CA SER A 260 14.83 -3.26 -37.14
C SER A 260 16.28 -3.49 -36.72
N LEU A 261 16.64 -4.70 -36.27
CA LEU A 261 17.98 -5.01 -35.75
C LEU A 261 19.07 -4.75 -36.80
N GLY A 262 18.77 -4.97 -38.10
CA GLY A 262 19.68 -4.70 -39.20
C GLY A 262 19.98 -3.21 -39.44
N GLN A 263 19.23 -2.30 -38.81
CA GLN A 263 19.44 -0.85 -38.91
C GLN A 263 20.10 -0.28 -37.63
N ALA A 264 20.63 -1.17 -36.76
CA ALA A 264 21.30 -0.76 -35.52
C ALA A 264 22.56 0.04 -35.82
N ASN A 265 22.73 1.16 -35.07
CA ASN A 265 23.96 1.96 -35.18
C ASN A 265 25.10 1.28 -34.42
N LEU A 266 26.12 0.81 -35.14
CA LEU A 266 27.24 0.09 -34.56
C LEU A 266 27.96 0.92 -33.48
N CYS A 267 28.07 2.23 -33.68
CA CYS A 267 28.69 3.14 -32.71
C CYS A 267 27.92 3.14 -31.37
N ASP A 268 26.61 3.27 -31.46
CA ASP A 268 25.74 3.25 -30.23
C ASP A 268 25.77 1.88 -29.54
N VAL A 269 25.79 0.78 -30.29
CA VAL A 269 25.89 -0.59 -29.75
C VAL A 269 27.21 -0.81 -29.00
N VAL A 270 28.33 -0.44 -29.63
CA VAL A 270 29.67 -0.61 -29.02
C VAL A 270 29.79 0.28 -27.76
N THR A 271 29.40 1.55 -27.88
CA THR A 271 29.42 2.48 -26.74
C THR A 271 28.55 1.96 -25.59
N SER A 272 27.33 1.47 -25.89
CA SER A 272 26.44 0.88 -24.89
C SER A 272 27.04 -0.34 -24.21
N ALA A 273 27.63 -1.26 -24.98
CA ALA A 273 28.27 -2.47 -24.46
C ALA A 273 29.42 -2.14 -23.51
N VAL A 274 30.29 -1.22 -23.90
CA VAL A 274 31.45 -0.76 -23.10
C VAL A 274 30.95 -0.06 -21.83
N CYS A 275 30.04 0.91 -21.97
CA CYS A 275 29.48 1.63 -20.80
C CYS A 275 28.77 0.71 -19.83
N LEU A 276 27.98 -0.25 -20.33
CA LEU A 276 27.25 -1.21 -19.48
C LEU A 276 28.24 -2.11 -18.71
N ALA A 277 29.28 -2.60 -19.42
CA ALA A 277 30.33 -3.42 -18.80
C ALA A 277 31.08 -2.65 -17.70
N VAL A 278 31.47 -1.40 -17.99
CA VAL A 278 32.15 -0.54 -17.00
C VAL A 278 31.25 -0.23 -15.78
N LEU A 279 29.98 0.16 -16.00
CA LEU A 279 29.06 0.48 -14.93
C LEU A 279 28.75 -0.75 -14.06
N LEU A 280 28.54 -1.93 -14.67
CA LEU A 280 28.28 -3.17 -13.93
C LEU A 280 29.52 -3.63 -13.16
N ALA A 281 30.72 -3.55 -13.76
CA ALA A 281 31.99 -3.88 -13.10
C ALA A 281 32.24 -2.93 -11.90
N ALA A 282 32.09 -1.63 -12.13
CA ALA A 282 32.28 -0.61 -11.10
C ALA A 282 31.27 -0.80 -9.93
N LYS A 283 30.02 -1.15 -10.22
CA LYS A 283 29.01 -1.44 -9.21
C LYS A 283 29.30 -2.74 -8.45
N ALA A 284 29.75 -3.79 -9.13
CA ALA A 284 30.19 -5.04 -8.51
C ALA A 284 31.42 -4.82 -7.61
N LEU A 285 32.37 -3.99 -8.06
CA LEU A 285 33.55 -3.61 -7.30
C LEU A 285 33.17 -2.78 -6.06
N SER A 286 32.26 -1.81 -6.21
CA SER A 286 31.73 -1.01 -5.11
C SER A 286 31.01 -1.88 -4.07
N ASP A 287 30.19 -2.86 -4.51
CA ASP A 287 29.51 -3.81 -3.63
C ASP A 287 30.52 -4.69 -2.87
N ARG A 288 31.61 -5.14 -3.54
CA ARG A 288 32.66 -5.98 -2.95
C ARG A 288 33.55 -5.23 -1.95
N PHE A 289 33.83 -3.96 -2.23
CA PHE A 289 34.70 -3.12 -1.38
C PHE A 289 33.91 -2.19 -0.45
N ARG A 290 32.60 -2.38 -0.29
CA ARG A 290 31.70 -1.56 0.55
C ARG A 290 32.21 -1.36 1.97
N HIS A 291 32.92 -2.36 2.53
CA HIS A 291 33.47 -2.27 3.88
C HIS A 291 34.77 -1.41 3.96
N ARG A 292 35.46 -1.21 2.86
CA ARG A 292 36.70 -0.41 2.80
C ARG A 292 36.48 1.03 2.32
N LEU A 293 35.51 1.23 1.43
CA LEU A 293 35.17 2.55 0.86
C LEU A 293 34.13 3.23 1.76
N ARG A 294 34.57 4.28 2.45
CA ARG A 294 33.66 5.12 3.28
C ARG A 294 32.67 5.95 2.43
N VAL A 295 32.97 6.17 1.17
CA VAL A 295 32.14 6.96 0.24
C VAL A 295 31.93 6.15 -1.04
N PRO A 296 30.69 6.01 -1.54
CA PRO A 296 30.43 5.37 -2.81
C PRO A 296 31.06 6.19 -3.94
N LEU A 297 31.76 5.52 -4.85
CA LEU A 297 32.37 6.16 -6.01
C LEU A 297 31.27 6.66 -6.96
N PRO A 298 31.30 7.92 -7.42
CA PRO A 298 30.34 8.46 -8.38
C PRO A 298 30.60 7.95 -9.80
N THR A 299 30.50 6.63 -9.98
CA THR A 299 30.84 5.95 -11.23
C THR A 299 30.00 6.39 -12.41
N GLU A 300 28.71 6.70 -12.15
CA GLU A 300 27.78 7.21 -13.16
C GLU A 300 28.25 8.53 -13.75
N LEU A 301 28.72 9.47 -12.90
CA LEU A 301 29.28 10.75 -13.37
C LEU A 301 30.59 10.55 -14.14
N LEU A 302 31.49 9.71 -13.64
CA LEU A 302 32.77 9.45 -14.31
C LEU A 302 32.52 8.90 -15.72
N VAL A 303 31.62 7.93 -15.88
CA VAL A 303 31.26 7.36 -17.18
C VAL A 303 30.69 8.43 -18.11
N ILE A 304 29.80 9.31 -17.59
CA ILE A 304 29.24 10.41 -18.40
C ILE A 304 30.38 11.37 -18.88
N VAL A 305 31.21 11.82 -17.96
CA VAL A 305 32.31 12.77 -18.33
C VAL A 305 33.22 12.16 -19.38
N VAL A 306 33.67 10.92 -19.17
CA VAL A 306 34.55 10.22 -20.14
C VAL A 306 33.81 10.00 -21.47
N ALA A 307 32.57 9.51 -21.44
CA ALA A 307 31.80 9.28 -22.65
C ALA A 307 31.51 10.57 -23.44
N THR A 308 31.20 11.67 -22.72
CA THR A 308 30.99 12.98 -23.35
C THR A 308 32.28 13.50 -24.01
N LEU A 309 33.42 13.38 -23.33
CA LEU A 309 34.74 13.76 -23.92
C LEU A 309 35.07 12.92 -25.18
N VAL A 310 34.88 11.60 -25.07
CA VAL A 310 35.12 10.69 -26.20
C VAL A 310 34.16 11.00 -27.35
N SER A 311 32.88 11.27 -27.07
CA SER A 311 31.89 11.65 -28.09
C SER A 311 32.21 13.00 -28.74
N HIS A 312 32.66 13.98 -27.95
CA HIS A 312 33.05 15.32 -28.45
C HIS A 312 34.25 15.25 -29.35
N PHE A 313 35.35 14.65 -28.89
CA PHE A 313 36.60 14.55 -29.71
C PHE A 313 36.45 13.58 -30.87
N GLY A 314 35.66 12.52 -30.73
CA GLY A 314 35.38 11.57 -31.80
C GLY A 314 34.29 12.00 -32.77
N GLN A 315 33.64 13.14 -32.55
CA GLN A 315 32.54 13.69 -33.36
C GLN A 315 31.50 12.61 -33.74
N PHE A 316 31.09 11.81 -32.77
CA PHE A 316 30.23 10.64 -32.98
C PHE A 316 28.87 10.99 -33.60
N HIS A 317 28.39 12.20 -33.35
CA HIS A 317 27.17 12.70 -33.98
C HIS A 317 27.34 12.93 -35.48
N GLU A 318 28.43 13.56 -35.90
CA GLU A 318 28.66 13.96 -37.28
C GLU A 318 29.12 12.78 -38.13
N HIS A 319 30.06 11.95 -37.63
CA HIS A 319 30.66 10.85 -38.39
C HIS A 319 29.84 9.57 -38.39
N PHE A 320 29.16 9.27 -37.26
CA PHE A 320 28.45 7.99 -37.10
C PHE A 320 26.94 8.16 -36.92
N GLY A 321 26.39 9.37 -36.95
CA GLY A 321 24.96 9.64 -36.81
C GLY A 321 24.38 9.24 -35.43
N SER A 322 25.24 9.15 -34.40
CA SER A 322 24.79 8.83 -33.05
C SER A 322 23.89 9.91 -32.46
N SER A 323 22.85 9.51 -31.74
CA SER A 323 21.88 10.44 -31.11
C SER A 323 22.48 11.04 -29.84
N VAL A 324 22.62 12.37 -29.77
CA VAL A 324 23.12 13.12 -28.59
C VAL A 324 21.99 13.81 -27.82
N ALA A 325 22.29 14.28 -26.61
CA ALA A 325 21.35 15.00 -25.77
C ALA A 325 20.90 16.36 -26.37
N GLY A 326 21.80 16.97 -27.16
CA GLY A 326 21.56 18.26 -27.79
C GLY A 326 21.83 19.45 -26.86
N ASN A 327 21.49 20.66 -27.32
CA ASN A 327 21.75 21.87 -26.54
C ASN A 327 20.86 21.96 -25.32
N ILE A 328 21.47 22.05 -24.14
CA ILE A 328 20.76 22.23 -22.86
C ILE A 328 20.90 23.70 -22.50
N PRO A 329 19.77 24.48 -22.54
CA PRO A 329 19.83 25.91 -22.19
C PRO A 329 20.21 26.08 -20.72
N THR A 330 20.82 27.21 -20.39
CA THR A 330 21.16 27.58 -19.00
C THR A 330 20.18 28.55 -18.43
N GLY A 331 20.06 28.57 -17.10
CA GLY A 331 19.22 29.51 -16.35
C GLY A 331 17.82 29.00 -16.04
N PHE A 332 16.95 29.86 -15.51
CA PHE A 332 15.57 29.54 -15.17
C PHE A 332 14.60 30.19 -16.17
N VAL A 333 13.55 29.46 -16.49
CA VAL A 333 12.43 29.96 -17.27
C VAL A 333 11.46 30.66 -16.32
N ALA A 334 10.80 31.74 -16.81
CA ALA A 334 9.77 32.44 -16.05
C ALA A 334 8.63 31.49 -15.64
N PRO A 335 8.05 31.68 -14.43
CA PRO A 335 6.96 30.82 -13.98
C PRO A 335 5.73 30.96 -14.89
N GLN A 336 5.12 29.83 -15.24
CA GLN A 336 3.93 29.76 -16.07
C GLN A 336 2.84 28.96 -15.36
N VAL A 337 1.60 29.43 -15.47
CA VAL A 337 0.44 28.73 -14.92
C VAL A 337 0.00 27.66 -15.92
N PRO A 338 -0.09 26.37 -15.50
CA PRO A 338 -0.61 25.31 -16.36
C PRO A 338 -2.05 25.57 -16.81
N HIS A 339 -2.39 25.19 -18.03
CA HIS A 339 -3.69 25.50 -18.63
C HIS A 339 -4.82 24.65 -17.99
N PRO A 340 -5.94 25.24 -17.51
CA PRO A 340 -7.00 24.53 -16.77
C PRO A 340 -7.64 23.36 -17.56
N ARG A 341 -7.87 23.54 -18.86
CA ARG A 341 -8.45 22.48 -19.70
C ARG A 341 -7.54 21.25 -19.79
N LEU A 342 -6.23 21.47 -19.85
CA LEU A 342 -5.25 20.39 -19.86
C LEU A 342 -5.21 19.67 -18.52
N MET A 343 -5.31 20.41 -17.41
CA MET A 343 -5.41 19.84 -16.06
C MET A 343 -6.61 18.89 -15.91
N TRP A 344 -7.76 19.26 -16.49
CA TRP A 344 -8.95 18.42 -16.49
C TRP A 344 -8.75 17.11 -17.26
N ARG A 345 -8.12 17.17 -18.44
CA ARG A 345 -7.86 15.98 -19.28
C ARG A 345 -6.97 14.95 -18.61
N VAL A 346 -5.92 15.41 -17.90
CA VAL A 346 -4.95 14.53 -17.25
C VAL A 346 -5.32 14.21 -15.79
N SER A 347 -6.49 14.61 -15.33
CA SER A 347 -6.89 14.49 -13.92
C SER A 347 -6.96 13.04 -13.43
N LEU A 348 -7.45 12.12 -14.25
CA LEU A 348 -7.50 10.69 -13.92
C LEU A 348 -6.12 10.06 -13.82
N ASP A 349 -5.22 10.40 -14.74
CA ASP A 349 -3.85 9.90 -14.73
C ASP A 349 -3.09 10.40 -13.50
N ALA A 350 -3.38 11.65 -13.08
CA ALA A 350 -2.79 12.25 -11.90
C ALA A 350 -3.12 11.49 -10.60
N VAL A 351 -4.26 10.78 -10.53
CA VAL A 351 -4.62 9.96 -9.35
C VAL A 351 -3.60 8.83 -9.15
N SER A 352 -3.25 8.12 -10.23
CA SER A 352 -2.28 7.02 -10.17
C SER A 352 -0.90 7.52 -9.77
N LEU A 353 -0.45 8.67 -10.31
CA LEU A 353 0.81 9.29 -9.94
C LEU A 353 0.81 9.74 -8.46
N ALA A 354 -0.29 10.33 -8.00
CA ALA A 354 -0.42 10.77 -6.61
C ALA A 354 -0.35 9.60 -5.64
N LEU A 355 -1.05 8.51 -5.92
CA LEU A 355 -1.04 7.31 -5.09
C LEU A 355 0.35 6.66 -5.04
N VAL A 356 0.97 6.43 -6.21
CA VAL A 356 2.32 5.83 -6.29
C VAL A 356 3.35 6.71 -5.59
N GLY A 357 3.39 7.99 -5.92
CA GLY A 357 4.34 8.94 -5.34
C GLY A 357 4.22 9.05 -3.82
N SER A 358 2.98 9.09 -3.31
CA SER A 358 2.69 9.13 -1.87
C SER A 358 3.10 7.83 -1.17
N ALA A 359 2.73 6.69 -1.73
CA ALA A 359 3.03 5.39 -1.15
C ALA A 359 4.52 5.13 -1.01
N PHE A 360 5.30 5.37 -2.07
CA PHE A 360 6.76 5.22 -2.02
C PHE A 360 7.39 6.21 -1.04
N SER A 361 6.94 7.45 -1.01
CA SER A 361 7.51 8.46 -0.12
C SER A 361 7.25 8.14 1.35
N ILE A 362 6.02 7.79 1.73
CA ILE A 362 5.68 7.45 3.12
C ILE A 362 6.36 6.15 3.53
N SER A 363 6.29 5.10 2.70
CA SER A 363 6.91 3.80 3.02
C SER A 363 8.42 3.92 3.24
N LEU A 364 9.12 4.70 2.40
CA LEU A 364 10.54 4.96 2.58
C LEU A 364 10.82 5.81 3.81
N ALA A 365 10.03 6.84 4.07
CA ALA A 365 10.17 7.68 5.26
C ALA A 365 10.03 6.86 6.54
N GLU A 366 9.01 5.99 6.62
CA GLU A 366 8.81 5.07 7.75
C GLU A 366 9.93 4.04 7.89
N MET A 367 10.40 3.46 6.78
CA MET A 367 11.49 2.48 6.78
C MET A 367 12.77 3.08 7.37
N PHE A 368 13.16 4.28 6.93
CA PHE A 368 14.33 4.97 7.46
C PHE A 368 14.13 5.46 8.89
N ALA A 369 12.93 5.89 9.25
CA ALA A 369 12.59 6.29 10.61
C ALA A 369 12.75 5.14 11.61
N ARG A 370 12.22 3.96 11.27
CA ARG A 370 12.37 2.75 12.08
C ARG A 370 13.82 2.31 12.22
N SER A 371 14.60 2.36 11.13
CA SER A 371 16.01 1.95 11.16
C SER A 371 16.93 2.90 11.95
N HIS A 372 16.53 4.17 12.13
CA HIS A 372 17.34 5.21 12.79
C HIS A 372 16.71 5.74 14.09
N GLY A 373 15.60 5.16 14.54
CA GLY A 373 15.01 5.46 15.85
C GLY A 373 14.33 6.84 15.96
N TYR A 374 13.75 7.37 14.85
CA TYR A 374 12.92 8.56 14.89
C TYR A 374 11.51 8.28 14.33
N SER A 375 10.57 9.20 14.54
CA SER A 375 9.20 9.08 14.05
C SER A 375 8.93 10.05 12.90
N VAL A 376 8.14 9.61 11.92
CA VAL A 376 7.65 10.46 10.83
C VAL A 376 6.13 10.60 10.91
N ARG A 377 5.60 11.69 10.39
CA ARG A 377 4.17 11.96 10.33
C ARG A 377 3.68 11.78 8.89
N ALA A 378 2.96 10.68 8.61
CA ALA A 378 2.51 10.33 7.27
C ALA A 378 1.75 11.47 6.55
N ASN A 379 0.85 12.17 7.26
CA ASN A 379 0.12 13.29 6.66
C ASN A 379 1.02 14.49 6.34
N GLN A 380 2.07 14.75 7.13
CA GLN A 380 3.04 15.79 6.84
C GLN A 380 3.95 15.41 5.66
N GLU A 381 4.30 14.14 5.53
CA GLU A 381 5.02 13.64 4.35
C GLU A 381 4.19 13.81 3.07
N LEU A 382 2.88 13.52 3.12
CA LEU A 382 1.97 13.81 2.00
C LEU A 382 1.96 15.28 1.62
N LEU A 383 1.89 16.17 2.61
CA LEU A 383 1.93 17.60 2.38
C LEU A 383 3.27 18.02 1.76
N ALA A 384 4.38 17.52 2.29
CA ALA A 384 5.71 17.85 1.80
C ALA A 384 5.89 17.42 0.34
N VAL A 385 5.53 16.17 -0.01
CA VAL A 385 5.62 15.66 -1.39
C VAL A 385 4.63 16.39 -2.31
N GLY A 386 3.41 16.68 -1.82
CA GLY A 386 2.43 17.49 -2.56
C GLY A 386 2.96 18.88 -2.89
N CYS A 387 3.57 19.56 -1.93
CA CYS A 387 4.21 20.87 -2.17
C CYS A 387 5.43 20.76 -3.11
N CYS A 388 6.20 19.64 -3.05
CA CYS A 388 7.28 19.36 -3.99
C CYS A 388 6.77 19.15 -5.44
N ASN A 389 5.48 18.90 -5.64
CA ASN A 389 4.86 18.81 -6.95
C ASN A 389 4.12 20.10 -7.33
N VAL A 390 3.37 20.74 -6.39
CA VAL A 390 2.58 21.95 -6.67
C VAL A 390 3.46 23.14 -7.03
N LEU A 391 4.42 23.48 -6.16
CA LEU A 391 5.22 24.70 -6.34
C LEU A 391 6.14 24.62 -7.58
N PRO A 392 6.87 23.52 -7.82
CA PRO A 392 7.75 23.44 -8.97
C PRO A 392 7.01 23.31 -10.31
N ALA A 393 5.75 22.87 -10.33
CA ALA A 393 4.94 22.79 -11.55
C ALA A 393 4.86 24.15 -12.30
N PHE A 394 4.91 25.26 -11.58
CA PHE A 394 4.95 26.60 -12.18
C PHE A 394 6.30 26.92 -12.85
N PHE A 395 7.36 26.19 -12.50
CA PHE A 395 8.72 26.36 -13.01
C PHE A 395 9.14 25.22 -13.95
N HIS A 396 8.22 24.73 -14.75
CA HIS A 396 8.48 23.67 -15.76
C HIS A 396 9.09 22.39 -15.17
N SER A 397 8.72 22.03 -13.96
CA SER A 397 9.09 20.78 -13.32
C SER A 397 8.00 19.73 -13.50
N TYR A 398 8.37 18.46 -13.36
CA TYR A 398 7.42 17.37 -13.44
C TYR A 398 7.46 16.48 -12.18
N ALA A 399 6.53 15.49 -12.09
CA ALA A 399 6.22 14.76 -10.87
C ALA A 399 7.42 14.11 -10.17
N THR A 400 7.49 14.29 -8.85
CA THR A 400 8.57 13.85 -7.96
C THR A 400 8.07 12.89 -6.89
N SER A 401 8.98 12.05 -6.38
CA SER A 401 8.76 11.19 -5.23
C SER A 401 10.08 10.84 -4.53
N ALA A 402 9.98 10.16 -3.39
CA ALA A 402 11.15 9.59 -2.72
C ALA A 402 11.77 8.43 -3.51
N THR A 403 13.09 8.29 -3.43
CA THR A 403 13.85 7.25 -4.12
C THR A 403 14.70 6.44 -3.16
N LEU A 404 14.52 5.12 -3.14
CA LEU A 404 15.25 4.22 -2.24
C LEU A 404 16.77 4.28 -2.46
N ALA A 405 17.21 4.17 -3.72
CA ALA A 405 18.63 4.11 -4.04
C ALA A 405 19.40 5.34 -3.56
N LYS A 406 18.87 6.54 -3.82
CA LYS A 406 19.47 7.81 -3.37
C LYS A 406 19.44 7.94 -1.84
N SER A 407 18.33 7.55 -1.21
CA SER A 407 18.20 7.59 0.26
C SER A 407 19.18 6.64 0.95
N LEU A 408 19.42 5.45 0.40
CA LEU A 408 20.45 4.52 0.89
C LEU A 408 21.87 5.10 0.76
N VAL A 409 22.18 5.76 -0.36
CA VAL A 409 23.47 6.45 -0.54
C VAL A 409 23.60 7.59 0.45
N LYS A 410 22.54 8.39 0.64
CA LYS A 410 22.48 9.50 1.60
C LYS A 410 22.79 9.03 3.02
N THR A 411 22.20 7.90 3.42
CA THR A 411 22.48 7.27 4.72
C THR A 411 23.89 6.73 4.81
N ALA A 412 24.38 6.03 3.78
CA ALA A 412 25.70 5.43 3.75
C ALA A 412 26.86 6.48 3.79
N THR A 413 26.59 7.69 3.31
CA THR A 413 27.54 8.82 3.34
C THR A 413 27.51 9.62 4.65
N GLY A 414 26.73 9.17 5.64
CA GLY A 414 26.71 9.76 6.97
C GLY A 414 25.79 10.96 7.15
N CYS A 415 24.76 11.08 6.32
CA CYS A 415 23.73 12.10 6.48
C CYS A 415 23.09 12.04 7.89
N ARG A 416 22.89 13.19 8.49
CA ARG A 416 22.21 13.33 9.78
C ARG A 416 20.92 14.13 9.68
N THR A 417 20.84 15.06 8.74
CA THR A 417 19.66 15.95 8.59
C THR A 417 19.36 16.25 7.13
N GLN A 418 18.22 16.88 6.89
CA GLN A 418 17.83 17.33 5.55
C GLN A 418 18.66 18.49 5.00
N LEU A 419 19.60 19.06 5.75
CA LEU A 419 20.52 20.09 5.25
C LEU A 419 21.35 19.57 4.05
N SER A 420 21.63 18.26 4.01
CA SER A 420 22.23 17.61 2.85
C SER A 420 21.47 17.82 1.53
N SER A 421 20.12 18.00 1.60
CA SER A 421 19.30 18.29 0.41
C SER A 421 19.55 19.70 -0.13
N VAL A 422 19.85 20.68 0.74
CA VAL A 422 20.24 22.04 0.30
C VAL A 422 21.57 22.01 -0.41
N VAL A 423 22.54 21.24 0.12
CA VAL A 423 23.85 21.07 -0.55
C VAL A 423 23.68 20.40 -1.90
N SER A 424 22.84 19.37 -2.00
CA SER A 424 22.51 18.71 -3.28
C SER A 424 21.86 19.70 -4.26
N ALA A 425 20.92 20.52 -3.79
CA ALA A 425 20.27 21.55 -4.61
C ALA A 425 21.30 22.58 -5.11
N ALA A 426 22.26 22.99 -4.29
CA ALA A 426 23.32 23.90 -4.69
C ALA A 426 24.22 23.32 -5.79
N VAL A 427 24.55 22.03 -5.71
CA VAL A 427 25.30 21.32 -6.79
C VAL A 427 24.49 21.30 -8.09
N VAL A 428 23.19 20.96 -8.02
CA VAL A 428 22.31 20.95 -9.20
C VAL A 428 22.17 22.36 -9.78
N LEU A 429 22.09 23.40 -8.94
CA LEU A 429 22.05 24.79 -9.35
C LEU A 429 23.34 25.21 -10.11
N LEU A 430 24.49 24.81 -9.60
CA LEU A 430 25.78 25.05 -10.28
C LEU A 430 25.79 24.42 -11.67
N VAL A 431 25.33 23.20 -11.80
CA VAL A 431 25.23 22.51 -13.10
C VAL A 431 24.27 23.28 -14.03
N LEU A 432 23.11 23.66 -13.53
CA LEU A 432 22.07 24.34 -14.28
C LEU A 432 22.52 25.71 -14.81
N LEU A 433 23.32 26.45 -14.05
CA LEU A 433 23.79 27.79 -14.43
C LEU A 433 25.04 27.78 -15.31
N VAL A 434 25.93 26.81 -15.09
CA VAL A 434 27.29 26.84 -15.70
C VAL A 434 27.59 25.60 -16.50
N LEU A 435 27.34 24.40 -15.99
CA LEU A 435 27.86 23.15 -16.54
C LEU A 435 26.92 22.47 -17.55
N ALA A 436 25.64 22.91 -17.65
CA ALA A 436 24.66 22.28 -18.54
C ALA A 436 25.09 22.18 -20.02
N PRO A 437 25.73 23.19 -20.62
CA PRO A 437 26.19 23.09 -22.01
C PRO A 437 27.26 22.02 -22.26
N LEU A 438 28.02 21.63 -21.23
CA LEU A 438 29.07 20.60 -21.38
C LEU A 438 28.48 19.21 -21.72
N PHE A 439 27.20 18.97 -21.43
CA PHE A 439 26.51 17.70 -21.70
C PHE A 439 25.87 17.65 -23.10
N ARG A 440 26.11 18.65 -23.98
CA ARG A 440 25.53 18.74 -25.33
C ARG A 440 25.82 17.48 -26.16
N ASP A 441 27.08 17.01 -26.16
CA ASP A 441 27.55 15.91 -26.99
C ASP A 441 27.41 14.54 -26.29
N LEU A 442 26.69 14.48 -25.19
CA LEU A 442 26.43 13.24 -24.45
C LEU A 442 25.46 12.34 -25.25
N GLN A 443 25.91 11.14 -25.57
CA GLN A 443 25.10 10.15 -26.31
C GLN A 443 23.91 9.66 -25.49
N ARG A 444 22.76 9.49 -26.15
CA ARG A 444 21.57 8.92 -25.56
C ARG A 444 21.72 7.45 -25.17
N SER A 445 22.59 6.72 -25.87
CA SER A 445 22.96 5.34 -25.55
C SER A 445 23.62 5.21 -24.17
N VAL A 446 24.50 6.15 -23.81
CA VAL A 446 25.13 6.20 -22.47
C VAL A 446 24.09 6.48 -21.36
N LEU A 447 23.16 7.40 -21.62
CA LEU A 447 22.07 7.70 -20.68
C LEU A 447 21.17 6.48 -20.47
N ALA A 448 20.87 5.74 -21.54
CA ALA A 448 20.10 4.50 -21.46
C ALA A 448 20.82 3.43 -20.62
N CYS A 449 22.15 3.31 -20.71
CA CYS A 449 22.95 2.41 -19.87
C CYS A 449 22.81 2.73 -18.38
N ILE A 450 22.81 4.02 -18.00
CA ILE A 450 22.63 4.44 -16.62
C ILE A 450 21.24 4.06 -16.09
N ILE A 451 20.20 4.28 -16.92
CA ILE A 451 18.84 3.87 -16.57
C ILE A 451 18.79 2.35 -16.33
N VAL A 452 19.31 1.54 -17.26
CA VAL A 452 19.30 0.08 -17.17
C VAL A 452 20.02 -0.43 -15.92
N VAL A 453 21.18 0.13 -15.60
CA VAL A 453 21.94 -0.24 -14.41
C VAL A 453 21.18 0.14 -13.11
N SER A 454 20.47 1.26 -13.13
CA SER A 454 19.66 1.70 -11.97
C SER A 454 18.48 0.77 -11.67
N LEU A 455 17.92 0.08 -12.69
CA LEU A 455 16.80 -0.86 -12.54
C LEU A 455 17.19 -2.20 -11.91
N ARG A 456 18.50 -2.52 -11.82
CA ARG A 456 19.00 -3.80 -11.27
C ARG A 456 18.40 -4.15 -9.91
N GLY A 457 18.20 -3.15 -9.05
CA GLY A 457 17.61 -3.34 -7.71
C GLY A 457 16.18 -3.85 -7.77
N ALA A 458 15.34 -3.26 -8.61
CA ALA A 458 13.95 -3.66 -8.78
C ALA A 458 13.83 -5.03 -9.48
N LEU A 459 14.65 -5.29 -10.49
CA LEU A 459 14.66 -6.58 -11.18
C LEU A 459 15.17 -7.73 -10.30
N ARG A 460 16.05 -7.47 -9.32
CA ARG A 460 16.50 -8.49 -8.36
C ARG A 460 15.39 -9.01 -7.46
N LYS A 461 14.33 -8.23 -7.22
CA LYS A 461 13.18 -8.64 -6.39
C LYS A 461 12.44 -9.88 -6.92
N VAL A 462 12.60 -10.22 -8.20
CA VAL A 462 12.12 -11.49 -8.77
C VAL A 462 12.70 -12.71 -8.03
N LYS A 463 13.92 -12.60 -7.50
CA LYS A 463 14.57 -13.69 -6.75
C LYS A 463 13.92 -13.95 -5.39
N ASP A 464 13.19 -12.98 -4.86
CA ASP A 464 12.50 -13.09 -3.56
C ASP A 464 11.15 -13.81 -3.70
N LEU A 465 10.64 -13.95 -4.94
CA LEU A 465 9.33 -14.53 -5.24
C LEU A 465 9.16 -15.99 -4.72
N PRO A 466 10.14 -16.91 -4.86
CA PRO A 466 10.00 -18.26 -4.30
C PRO A 466 9.88 -18.27 -2.77
N GLY A 467 10.59 -17.37 -2.09
CA GLY A 467 10.46 -17.16 -0.64
C GLY A 467 9.08 -16.63 -0.25
N LEU A 468 8.59 -15.65 -0.99
CA LEU A 468 7.26 -15.08 -0.79
C LEU A 468 6.15 -16.12 -1.03
N TRP A 469 6.30 -16.97 -2.05
CA TRP A 469 5.35 -18.04 -2.33
C TRP A 469 5.24 -19.05 -1.18
N ARG A 470 6.38 -19.43 -0.59
CA ARG A 470 6.40 -20.33 0.58
C ARG A 470 5.77 -19.69 1.83
N LEU A 471 5.93 -18.38 2.00
CA LEU A 471 5.39 -17.65 3.15
C LEU A 471 3.89 -17.39 2.98
N SER A 472 3.48 -16.85 1.84
CA SER A 472 2.09 -16.48 1.55
C SER A 472 1.80 -16.56 0.05
N PRO A 473 1.12 -17.62 -0.43
CA PRO A 473 0.76 -17.75 -1.85
C PRO A 473 -0.13 -16.59 -2.35
N ALA A 474 -1.01 -16.06 -1.49
CA ALA A 474 -1.87 -14.93 -1.86
C ALA A 474 -1.06 -13.66 -2.14
N ASP A 475 -0.05 -13.36 -1.32
CA ASP A 475 0.82 -12.19 -1.49
C ASP A 475 1.72 -12.36 -2.73
N ALA A 476 2.18 -13.58 -3.00
CA ALA A 476 2.92 -13.89 -4.22
C ALA A 476 2.03 -13.74 -5.47
N LEU A 477 0.75 -14.11 -5.39
CA LEU A 477 -0.21 -13.89 -6.48
C LEU A 477 -0.43 -12.40 -6.75
N VAL A 478 -0.58 -11.58 -5.71
CA VAL A 478 -0.67 -10.10 -5.84
C VAL A 478 0.57 -9.57 -6.55
N TRP A 479 1.76 -10.00 -6.14
CA TRP A 479 3.04 -9.60 -6.76
C TRP A 479 3.09 -9.95 -8.26
N VAL A 480 2.81 -11.22 -8.60
CA VAL A 480 2.86 -11.74 -9.99
C VAL A 480 1.82 -11.03 -10.85
N ALA A 481 0.57 -10.96 -10.40
CA ALA A 481 -0.51 -10.34 -11.16
C ALA A 481 -0.24 -8.85 -11.42
N THR A 482 0.26 -8.12 -10.41
CA THR A 482 0.66 -6.72 -10.57
C THR A 482 1.77 -6.58 -11.61
N ALA A 483 2.86 -7.37 -11.52
CA ALA A 483 3.98 -7.31 -12.44
C ALA A 483 3.58 -7.68 -13.87
N VAL A 484 2.81 -8.75 -14.05
CA VAL A 484 2.34 -9.21 -15.36
C VAL A 484 1.41 -8.18 -16.01
N THR A 485 0.47 -7.62 -15.25
CA THR A 485 -0.45 -6.59 -15.77
C THR A 485 0.31 -5.31 -16.15
N CYS A 486 1.32 -4.91 -15.37
CA CYS A 486 2.21 -3.79 -15.73
C CYS A 486 2.93 -4.01 -17.06
N ILE A 487 3.38 -5.23 -17.33
CA ILE A 487 4.14 -5.58 -18.54
C ILE A 487 3.22 -5.72 -19.75
N LEU A 488 2.06 -6.39 -19.60
CA LEU A 488 1.20 -6.74 -20.72
C LEU A 488 0.16 -5.68 -21.07
N VAL A 489 -0.33 -4.91 -20.10
CA VAL A 489 -1.39 -3.92 -20.31
C VAL A 489 -0.84 -2.51 -20.22
N SER A 490 -0.63 -2.02 -19.02
CA SER A 490 -0.02 -0.73 -18.74
C SER A 490 0.41 -0.65 -17.26
N THR A 491 1.30 0.28 -16.94
CA THR A 491 1.73 0.52 -15.55
C THR A 491 0.57 0.93 -14.64
N GLU A 492 -0.37 1.74 -15.14
CA GLU A 492 -1.56 2.19 -14.41
C GLU A 492 -2.52 1.04 -14.11
N ALA A 493 -2.81 0.23 -15.16
CA ALA A 493 -3.66 -0.96 -15.00
C ALA A 493 -3.03 -1.97 -14.02
N GLY A 494 -1.71 -2.13 -14.05
CA GLY A 494 -0.98 -2.99 -13.12
C GLY A 494 -1.11 -2.55 -11.66
N LEU A 495 -1.00 -1.24 -11.40
CA LEU A 495 -1.21 -0.69 -10.07
C LEU A 495 -2.65 -0.94 -9.58
N LEU A 496 -3.64 -0.65 -10.44
CA LEU A 496 -5.05 -0.84 -10.10
C LEU A 496 -5.38 -2.32 -9.84
N ALA A 497 -4.92 -3.21 -10.71
CA ALA A 497 -5.11 -4.66 -10.54
C ALA A 497 -4.46 -5.15 -9.23
N GLY A 498 -3.24 -4.70 -8.94
CA GLY A 498 -2.54 -5.04 -7.71
C GLY A 498 -3.27 -4.54 -6.45
N LEU A 499 -3.79 -3.30 -6.48
CA LEU A 499 -4.57 -2.73 -5.38
C LEU A 499 -5.86 -3.53 -5.14
N LEU A 500 -6.61 -3.82 -6.22
CA LEU A 500 -7.83 -4.62 -6.12
C LEU A 500 -7.54 -6.02 -5.57
N LEU A 501 -6.51 -6.70 -6.07
CA LEU A 501 -6.13 -8.03 -5.58
C LEU A 501 -5.62 -8.00 -4.14
N SER A 502 -4.90 -6.96 -3.73
CA SER A 502 -4.47 -6.77 -2.34
C SER A 502 -5.66 -6.61 -1.40
N LEU A 503 -6.65 -5.80 -1.78
CA LEU A 503 -7.91 -5.65 -1.02
C LEU A 503 -8.72 -6.95 -1.01
N LEU A 504 -8.84 -7.64 -2.15
CA LEU A 504 -9.53 -8.94 -2.23
C LEU A 504 -8.84 -10.01 -1.37
N SER A 505 -7.51 -10.01 -1.33
CA SER A 505 -6.75 -10.91 -0.44
C SER A 505 -7.07 -10.65 1.04
N LEU A 506 -7.16 -9.37 1.44
CA LEU A 506 -7.54 -8.98 2.80
C LEU A 506 -8.98 -9.43 3.12
N VAL A 507 -9.91 -9.18 2.20
CA VAL A 507 -11.31 -9.62 2.34
C VAL A 507 -11.40 -11.13 2.43
N GLY A 508 -10.69 -11.87 1.56
CA GLY A 508 -10.69 -13.33 1.56
C GLY A 508 -10.16 -13.95 2.87
N ARG A 509 -9.11 -13.34 3.45
CA ARG A 509 -8.57 -13.76 4.76
C ARG A 509 -9.53 -13.51 5.92
N THR A 510 -10.29 -12.43 5.88
CA THR A 510 -11.28 -12.10 6.92
C THR A 510 -12.60 -12.84 6.75
N GLN A 511 -12.95 -13.21 5.52
CA GLN A 511 -14.20 -13.90 5.19
C GLN A 511 -14.20 -15.38 5.63
N ARG A 512 -13.04 -16.05 5.59
CA ARG A 512 -12.90 -17.48 5.94
C ARG A 512 -11.87 -17.69 7.04
N PRO A 513 -12.14 -17.22 8.27
CA PRO A 513 -11.26 -17.49 9.39
C PRO A 513 -11.30 -18.96 9.79
N ARG A 514 -10.27 -19.43 10.48
CA ARG A 514 -10.20 -20.81 10.97
C ARG A 514 -11.32 -21.05 12.00
N ALA A 515 -12.04 -22.14 11.83
CA ALA A 515 -13.05 -22.60 12.77
C ALA A 515 -12.67 -24.00 13.27
N THR A 516 -12.66 -24.19 14.60
CA THR A 516 -12.19 -25.45 15.21
C THR A 516 -13.02 -25.79 16.45
N LEU A 517 -13.05 -27.10 16.77
CA LEU A 517 -13.50 -27.58 18.07
C LEU A 517 -12.32 -27.67 19.03
N LEU A 518 -12.55 -27.26 20.27
CA LEU A 518 -11.52 -27.31 21.31
C LEU A 518 -11.80 -28.48 22.25
N ALA A 519 -10.72 -29.13 22.68
CA ALA A 519 -10.77 -30.17 23.70
C ALA A 519 -9.80 -29.84 24.86
N ARG A 520 -10.07 -30.40 26.02
CA ARG A 520 -9.32 -30.13 27.25
C ARG A 520 -7.97 -30.80 27.23
N VAL A 521 -6.95 -30.10 27.71
CA VAL A 521 -5.59 -30.61 27.86
C VAL A 521 -5.46 -31.31 29.21
N GLY A 522 -5.58 -32.65 29.25
CA GLY A 522 -5.55 -33.42 30.48
C GLY A 522 -6.54 -32.89 31.55
N ASP A 523 -6.11 -32.80 32.80
CA ASP A 523 -6.90 -32.22 33.90
C ASP A 523 -6.73 -30.71 34.08
N SER A 524 -6.13 -30.04 33.12
CA SER A 524 -5.88 -28.59 33.20
C SER A 524 -7.13 -27.77 32.82
N ALA A 525 -7.12 -26.47 33.11
CA ALA A 525 -8.14 -25.51 32.66
C ALA A 525 -7.95 -25.02 31.24
N PHE A 526 -6.99 -25.58 30.49
CA PHE A 526 -6.63 -25.16 29.12
C PHE A 526 -7.35 -26.03 28.09
N TYR A 527 -7.69 -25.37 26.96
CA TYR A 527 -8.38 -25.98 25.83
C TYR A 527 -7.60 -25.67 24.54
N GLU A 528 -7.33 -26.70 23.75
CA GLU A 528 -6.59 -26.61 22.50
C GLU A 528 -7.37 -27.22 21.34
N ASP A 529 -6.91 -26.99 20.10
CA ASP A 529 -7.55 -27.47 18.89
C ASP A 529 -7.51 -29.01 18.83
N ALA A 530 -8.69 -29.63 18.87
CA ALA A 530 -8.84 -31.08 18.84
C ALA A 530 -8.33 -31.74 17.55
N MET A 531 -8.19 -30.98 16.45
CA MET A 531 -7.69 -31.48 15.19
C MET A 531 -6.16 -31.37 15.06
N GLU A 532 -5.54 -30.51 15.85
CA GLU A 532 -4.09 -30.24 15.77
C GLU A 532 -3.29 -31.09 16.76
N PHE A 533 -3.88 -31.38 17.93
CA PHE A 533 -3.19 -32.11 19.00
C PHE A 533 -3.87 -33.45 19.29
N VAL A 534 -3.07 -34.47 19.55
CA VAL A 534 -3.50 -35.82 19.91
C VAL A 534 -3.52 -35.99 21.44
N GLY A 535 -4.47 -36.78 21.96
CA GLY A 535 -4.56 -37.07 23.40
C GLY A 535 -5.33 -36.03 24.22
N LEU A 536 -6.04 -35.13 23.54
CA LEU A 536 -6.97 -34.21 24.18
C LEU A 536 -8.26 -34.90 24.61
N LEU A 537 -8.88 -34.46 25.70
CA LEU A 537 -10.12 -35.00 26.23
C LEU A 537 -11.29 -34.07 25.85
N PRO A 538 -12.19 -34.46 24.92
CA PRO A 538 -13.39 -33.68 24.65
C PRO A 538 -14.29 -33.69 25.88
N PRO A 539 -14.82 -32.53 26.31
CA PRO A 539 -15.71 -32.47 27.49
C PRO A 539 -17.01 -33.20 27.17
N PRO A 540 -17.46 -34.14 28.07
CA PRO A 540 -18.62 -34.99 27.79
C PRO A 540 -19.89 -34.16 27.69
N GLY A 541 -20.65 -34.32 26.61
CA GLY A 541 -21.91 -33.60 26.38
C GLY A 541 -21.81 -32.11 26.12
N VAL A 542 -20.59 -31.56 25.99
CA VAL A 542 -20.33 -30.15 25.68
C VAL A 542 -19.45 -30.01 24.47
N GLN A 543 -19.86 -29.20 23.51
CA GLN A 543 -19.05 -28.86 22.34
C GLN A 543 -18.47 -27.44 22.50
N VAL A 544 -17.14 -27.34 22.47
CA VAL A 544 -16.48 -26.03 22.56
C VAL A 544 -16.03 -25.61 21.16
N PHE A 545 -16.65 -24.55 20.64
CA PHE A 545 -16.39 -24.07 19.29
C PHE A 545 -15.65 -22.75 19.31
N ARG A 546 -14.56 -22.62 18.56
CA ARG A 546 -13.76 -21.42 18.39
C ARG A 546 -13.82 -20.96 16.94
N PHE A 547 -14.10 -19.67 16.72
CA PHE A 547 -14.08 -19.00 15.44
C PHE A 547 -13.02 -17.90 15.46
N ALA A 548 -11.91 -18.09 14.74
CA ALA A 548 -10.69 -17.28 14.87
C ALA A 548 -10.75 -15.98 14.04
N GLY A 549 -11.83 -15.19 14.21
CA GLY A 549 -11.98 -13.92 13.50
C GLY A 549 -13.21 -13.13 13.93
N PRO A 550 -13.42 -11.92 13.39
CA PRO A 550 -14.64 -11.15 13.65
C PRO A 550 -15.87 -11.87 13.05
N LEU A 551 -17.04 -11.65 13.60
CA LEU A 551 -18.31 -12.16 13.05
C LEU A 551 -19.13 -10.99 12.52
N TYR A 552 -19.37 -10.97 11.20
CA TYR A 552 -20.02 -9.87 10.50
C TYR A 552 -20.76 -10.36 9.24
N TYR A 553 -21.45 -9.44 8.54
CA TYR A 553 -22.34 -9.78 7.44
C TYR A 553 -21.72 -10.66 6.34
N ALA A 554 -20.41 -10.52 6.06
CA ALA A 554 -19.76 -11.24 4.96
C ALA A 554 -19.31 -12.65 5.32
N ASN A 555 -19.22 -13.01 6.61
CA ASN A 555 -18.80 -14.34 7.05
C ASN A 555 -19.80 -15.11 7.94
N LYS A 556 -20.96 -14.54 8.21
CA LYS A 556 -22.00 -15.16 9.04
C LYS A 556 -22.43 -16.55 8.56
N ASP A 557 -22.58 -16.71 7.24
CA ASP A 557 -22.99 -17.99 6.66
C ASP A 557 -21.87 -19.04 6.75
N PHE A 558 -20.62 -18.62 6.56
CA PHE A 558 -19.46 -19.48 6.78
C PHE A 558 -19.31 -19.89 8.25
N PHE A 559 -19.60 -18.99 9.19
CA PHE A 559 -19.64 -19.29 10.62
C PHE A 559 -20.66 -20.37 10.93
N LEU A 560 -21.92 -20.22 10.48
CA LEU A 560 -22.99 -21.20 10.70
C LEU A 560 -22.66 -22.55 10.05
N GLN A 561 -22.22 -22.57 8.78
CA GLN A 561 -21.84 -23.80 8.10
C GLN A 561 -20.68 -24.51 8.81
N SER A 562 -19.68 -23.76 9.27
CA SER A 562 -18.55 -24.33 10.01
C SER A 562 -18.98 -24.91 11.36
N LEU A 563 -19.84 -24.21 12.09
CA LEU A 563 -20.39 -24.69 13.35
C LEU A 563 -21.18 -25.97 13.14
N TYR A 564 -22.14 -25.99 12.21
CA TYR A 564 -22.98 -27.15 11.93
C TYR A 564 -22.17 -28.36 11.44
N ARG A 565 -21.20 -28.13 10.57
CA ARG A 565 -20.31 -29.19 10.07
C ARG A 565 -19.45 -29.80 11.18
N LEU A 566 -18.91 -28.98 12.08
CA LEU A 566 -18.00 -29.44 13.13
C LEU A 566 -18.75 -30.08 14.30
N THR A 567 -19.92 -29.56 14.66
CA THR A 567 -20.77 -30.14 15.73
C THR A 567 -21.63 -31.30 15.24
N GLY A 568 -21.77 -31.49 13.93
CA GLY A 568 -22.66 -32.51 13.35
C GLY A 568 -24.15 -32.19 13.46
N LEU A 569 -24.53 -30.98 13.91
CA LEU A 569 -25.91 -30.59 14.18
C LEU A 569 -26.30 -29.32 13.43
N ASP A 570 -27.14 -29.44 12.41
CA ASP A 570 -27.75 -28.30 11.71
C ASP A 570 -29.00 -27.84 12.49
N ALA A 571 -28.77 -26.93 13.44
CA ALA A 571 -29.85 -26.44 14.33
C ALA A 571 -30.92 -25.68 13.54
N GLY A 572 -30.60 -24.95 12.50
CA GLY A 572 -31.58 -24.20 11.70
C GLY A 572 -32.55 -25.11 10.94
N CYS A 573 -32.02 -26.12 10.28
CA CYS A 573 -32.83 -27.09 9.50
C CYS A 573 -33.75 -27.91 10.45
N LEU A 574 -33.20 -28.39 11.56
CA LEU A 574 -33.94 -29.22 12.53
C LEU A 574 -34.99 -28.44 13.32
N ALA A 575 -34.68 -27.20 13.71
CA ALA A 575 -35.65 -26.33 14.41
C ALA A 575 -36.84 -25.99 13.50
N THR A 576 -36.58 -25.77 12.19
CA THR A 576 -37.67 -25.51 11.23
C THR A 576 -38.55 -26.75 11.04
N ARG A 577 -37.97 -27.94 10.86
CA ARG A 577 -38.73 -29.21 10.76
C ARG A 577 -39.56 -29.48 12.01
N LYS A 578 -39.01 -29.27 13.20
CA LYS A 578 -39.76 -29.44 14.48
C LYS A 578 -40.93 -28.47 14.58
N LYS A 579 -40.75 -27.23 14.08
CA LYS A 579 -41.84 -26.24 14.06
C LYS A 579 -42.94 -26.57 13.06
N GLU A 580 -42.58 -27.08 11.87
CA GLU A 580 -43.54 -27.53 10.88
C GLU A 580 -44.36 -28.72 11.39
N GLN A 581 -43.71 -29.70 12.01
CA GLN A 581 -44.41 -30.84 12.64
C GLN A 581 -45.34 -30.42 13.77
N SER A 582 -44.94 -29.45 14.60
CA SER A 582 -45.80 -28.90 15.64
C SER A 582 -47.03 -28.18 15.06
N LEU A 583 -46.91 -27.52 13.92
CA LEU A 583 -48.01 -26.88 13.23
C LEU A 583 -48.97 -27.90 12.60
N GLU A 584 -48.47 -28.97 12.03
CA GLU A 584 -49.27 -30.07 11.47
C GLU A 584 -50.11 -30.77 12.56
N VAL A 585 -49.54 -31.01 13.74
CA VAL A 585 -50.27 -31.56 14.90
C VAL A 585 -51.39 -30.63 15.35
N VAL A 586 -51.13 -29.31 15.46
CA VAL A 586 -52.16 -28.31 15.89
C VAL A 586 -53.28 -28.17 14.86
N VAL A 587 -52.95 -28.29 13.54
CA VAL A 587 -53.98 -28.26 12.48
C VAL A 587 -54.82 -29.55 12.47
N SER A 588 -54.22 -30.71 12.77
CA SER A 588 -54.94 -31.99 12.90
C SER A 588 -55.88 -32.03 14.09
N GLU A 589 -55.55 -31.39 15.24
CA GLU A 589 -56.44 -31.31 16.41
C GLU A 589 -57.62 -30.32 16.23
N ARG A 590 -57.57 -29.41 15.25
CA ARG A 590 -58.64 -28.43 14.98
C ARG A 590 -59.67 -28.87 13.94
N SER A 591 -59.56 -30.06 13.36
CA SER A 591 -60.55 -30.58 12.45
C SER A 591 -61.71 -31.23 13.26
N PRO A 592 -63.00 -30.86 13.07
CA PRO A 592 -64.12 -31.45 13.79
C PRO A 592 -64.31 -32.90 13.37
N PRO A 593 -64.78 -33.77 14.27
CA PRO A 593 -64.98 -35.17 13.99
C PRO A 593 -66.26 -35.36 13.16
N ASP A 594 -66.14 -35.44 11.81
CA ASP A 594 -67.21 -35.96 11.01
C ASP A 594 -66.99 -37.47 10.86
N GLY A 595 -67.97 -38.18 11.44
CA GLY A 595 -67.98 -39.65 11.47
C GLY A 595 -68.07 -40.28 10.11
N LYS A 596 -67.18 -41.23 9.89
CA LYS A 596 -67.48 -42.54 9.28
C LYS A 596 -66.25 -43.45 9.36
N ASN A 597 -66.48 -44.62 9.95
CA ASN A 597 -65.59 -45.75 10.06
C ASN A 597 -64.87 -46.08 8.76
N LEU A 598 -63.54 -46.19 8.79
CA LEU A 598 -62.86 -47.29 8.06
C LEU A 598 -61.46 -47.51 8.63
N GLY A 599 -61.21 -48.71 9.11
CA GLY A 599 -59.94 -49.41 9.04
C GLY A 599 -58.77 -48.79 9.84
N SER A 600 -58.53 -49.31 11.03
CA SER A 600 -57.32 -49.16 11.80
C SER A 600 -56.08 -49.50 10.98
N VAL A 601 -55.32 -48.49 10.57
CA VAL A 601 -53.90 -48.59 10.35
C VAL A 601 -53.23 -47.64 11.35
N SER A 602 -52.93 -48.18 12.49
CA SER A 602 -52.03 -47.56 13.46
C SER A 602 -50.62 -47.56 12.93
N SER A 603 -50.26 -46.59 12.09
CA SER A 603 -48.87 -46.22 11.96
C SER A 603 -48.54 -45.19 13.02
N GLU A 604 -48.32 -45.68 14.23
CA GLU A 604 -47.49 -44.98 15.21
C GLU A 604 -46.11 -44.77 14.54
N ALA A 605 -45.94 -43.69 13.78
CA ALA A 605 -44.64 -43.14 13.50
C ALA A 605 -44.11 -42.64 14.85
N ARG A 606 -43.56 -43.55 15.61
CA ARG A 606 -42.74 -43.29 16.79
C ARG A 606 -41.60 -42.45 16.30
N LEU A 607 -41.76 -41.14 16.37
CA LEU A 607 -40.65 -40.16 16.21
C LEU A 607 -39.58 -40.57 17.22
N MET A 608 -38.52 -41.22 16.73
CA MET A 608 -37.32 -41.41 17.54
C MET A 608 -36.86 -40.01 17.97
N PRO A 609 -36.71 -39.76 19.31
CA PRO A 609 -36.13 -38.52 19.78
C PRO A 609 -34.74 -38.44 19.08
N LEU A 610 -34.47 -37.32 18.42
CA LEU A 610 -33.16 -37.02 17.90
C LEU A 610 -32.23 -36.95 19.11
N GLU A 611 -31.51 -38.03 19.43
CA GLU A 611 -30.50 -38.00 20.48
C GLU A 611 -29.34 -37.10 19.98
N VAL A 612 -29.41 -35.83 20.38
CA VAL A 612 -28.28 -34.91 20.19
C VAL A 612 -27.21 -35.34 21.19
N GLY A 613 -26.06 -35.77 20.67
CA GLY A 613 -24.96 -36.29 21.48
C GLY A 613 -24.32 -35.28 22.46
N PHE A 614 -24.87 -34.06 22.53
CA PHE A 614 -24.42 -33.01 23.44
C PHE A 614 -25.61 -32.11 23.84
N HIS A 615 -25.52 -31.52 25.03
CA HIS A 615 -26.56 -30.66 25.61
C HIS A 615 -26.17 -29.17 25.63
N THR A 616 -24.89 -28.85 25.36
CA THR A 616 -24.40 -27.46 25.43
C THR A 616 -23.34 -27.19 24.35
N VAL A 617 -23.45 -26.02 23.74
CA VAL A 617 -22.40 -25.46 22.87
C VAL A 617 -21.80 -24.25 23.57
N VAL A 618 -20.49 -24.26 23.78
CA VAL A 618 -19.71 -23.12 24.31
C VAL A 618 -19.01 -22.45 23.14
N LEU A 619 -19.32 -21.18 22.89
CA LEU A 619 -18.64 -20.37 21.90
C LEU A 619 -17.48 -19.63 22.56
N ASP A 620 -16.26 -19.96 22.19
CA ASP A 620 -15.08 -19.20 22.61
C ASP A 620 -14.96 -17.89 21.81
N CYS A 621 -15.28 -16.79 22.49
CA CYS A 621 -15.27 -15.44 21.91
C CYS A 621 -13.93 -14.72 22.06
N ALA A 622 -12.87 -15.36 22.59
CA ALA A 622 -11.57 -14.73 22.75
C ALA A 622 -11.02 -14.16 21.43
N PRO A 623 -11.07 -14.85 20.28
CA PRO A 623 -10.62 -14.32 19.01
C PRO A 623 -11.65 -13.45 18.29
N LEU A 624 -12.87 -13.27 18.81
CA LEU A 624 -13.85 -12.36 18.23
C LEU A 624 -13.47 -10.90 18.51
N LEU A 625 -12.97 -10.21 17.47
CA LEU A 625 -12.50 -8.82 17.58
C LEU A 625 -13.66 -7.83 17.64
N PHE A 626 -14.67 -8.03 16.80
CA PHE A 626 -15.90 -7.23 16.77
C PHE A 626 -17.09 -8.04 16.25
N LEU A 627 -18.29 -7.53 16.52
CA LEU A 627 -19.56 -7.98 15.97
C LEU A 627 -20.24 -6.81 15.29
N ASP A 628 -20.87 -7.06 14.13
CA ASP A 628 -21.80 -6.12 13.51
C ASP A 628 -23.26 -6.51 13.82
N VAL A 629 -24.21 -5.75 13.26
CA VAL A 629 -25.65 -6.03 13.43
C VAL A 629 -26.02 -7.42 12.92
N ALA A 630 -25.45 -7.85 11.79
CA ALA A 630 -25.71 -9.17 11.22
C ALA A 630 -25.13 -10.30 12.09
N GLY A 631 -23.94 -10.11 12.67
CA GLY A 631 -23.32 -11.03 13.60
C GLY A 631 -24.16 -11.23 14.86
N VAL A 632 -24.67 -10.14 15.46
CA VAL A 632 -25.57 -10.22 16.64
C VAL A 632 -26.86 -10.94 16.28
N ALA A 633 -27.49 -10.59 15.16
CA ALA A 633 -28.73 -11.25 14.70
C ALA A 633 -28.52 -12.76 14.46
N THR A 634 -27.36 -13.14 13.92
CA THR A 634 -26.98 -14.54 13.69
C THR A 634 -26.85 -15.30 15.01
N LEU A 635 -26.19 -14.73 16.02
CA LEU A 635 -26.08 -15.35 17.34
C LEU A 635 -27.45 -15.47 18.05
N GLN A 636 -28.32 -14.47 17.88
CA GLN A 636 -29.69 -14.53 18.42
C GLN A 636 -30.54 -15.62 17.75
N ALA A 637 -30.44 -15.75 16.43
CA ALA A 637 -31.11 -16.81 15.69
C ALA A 637 -30.60 -18.19 16.13
N LEU A 638 -29.28 -18.36 16.16
CA LEU A 638 -28.60 -19.59 16.59
C LEU A 638 -29.04 -19.99 18.02
N ARG A 639 -29.10 -19.03 18.94
CA ARG A 639 -29.58 -19.27 20.32
C ARG A 639 -31.02 -19.75 20.36
N ARG A 640 -31.91 -19.16 19.56
CA ARG A 640 -33.30 -19.59 19.43
C ARG A 640 -33.42 -21.01 18.90
N ASP A 641 -32.69 -21.31 17.84
CA ASP A 641 -32.71 -22.59 17.16
C ASP A 641 -32.17 -23.71 18.09
N TYR A 642 -31.07 -23.50 18.77
CA TYR A 642 -30.53 -24.43 19.74
C TYR A 642 -31.46 -24.63 20.94
N ARG A 643 -32.07 -23.55 21.43
CA ARG A 643 -33.04 -23.64 22.53
C ARG A 643 -34.28 -24.50 22.17
N THR A 644 -34.74 -24.46 20.90
CA THR A 644 -35.88 -25.32 20.46
C THR A 644 -35.49 -26.80 20.42
N LEU A 645 -34.19 -27.10 20.30
CA LEU A 645 -33.65 -28.45 20.34
C LEU A 645 -33.20 -28.91 21.72
N GLY A 646 -33.35 -28.07 22.75
CA GLY A 646 -32.92 -28.38 24.11
C GLY A 646 -31.42 -28.23 24.34
N VAL A 647 -30.69 -27.54 23.43
CA VAL A 647 -29.27 -27.28 23.56
C VAL A 647 -29.03 -25.87 24.08
N ALA A 648 -28.17 -25.73 25.08
CA ALA A 648 -27.79 -24.44 25.62
C ALA A 648 -26.63 -23.83 24.80
N LEU A 649 -26.66 -22.49 24.52
CA LEU A 649 -25.58 -21.75 23.94
C LEU A 649 -24.96 -20.82 24.97
N LEU A 650 -23.70 -21.05 25.33
CA LEU A 650 -22.91 -20.26 26.26
C LEU A 650 -21.81 -19.50 25.55
N LEU A 651 -21.51 -18.29 25.99
CA LEU A 651 -20.44 -17.46 25.46
C LEU A 651 -19.30 -17.34 26.49
N ALA A 652 -18.07 -17.64 26.09
CA ALA A 652 -16.90 -17.55 26.93
C ALA A 652 -15.90 -16.51 26.43
N CYS A 653 -15.14 -15.89 27.32
CA CYS A 653 -14.04 -15.00 27.01
C CYS A 653 -14.42 -13.77 26.16
N CYS A 654 -15.64 -13.26 26.28
CA CYS A 654 -16.06 -12.09 25.50
C CYS A 654 -15.29 -10.83 25.87
N SER A 655 -14.65 -10.21 24.86
CA SER A 655 -13.98 -8.92 25.04
C SER A 655 -14.98 -7.80 25.35
N PRO A 656 -14.59 -6.70 26.05
CA PRO A 656 -15.49 -5.61 26.39
C PRO A 656 -16.25 -5.02 25.20
N PRO A 657 -15.64 -4.76 24.02
CA PRO A 657 -16.35 -4.26 22.83
C PRO A 657 -17.43 -5.24 22.33
N VAL A 658 -17.13 -6.53 22.31
CA VAL A 658 -18.06 -7.58 21.89
C VAL A 658 -19.25 -7.65 22.86
N ARG A 659 -18.99 -7.65 24.17
CA ARG A 659 -20.03 -7.66 25.20
C ARG A 659 -20.93 -6.41 25.15
N ASP A 660 -20.35 -5.22 24.95
CA ASP A 660 -21.12 -3.98 24.79
C ASP A 660 -22.02 -4.01 23.53
N THR A 661 -21.57 -4.68 22.45
CA THR A 661 -22.35 -4.83 21.22
C THR A 661 -23.48 -5.85 21.41
N LEU A 662 -23.22 -6.98 22.07
CA LEU A 662 -24.24 -7.98 22.42
C LEU A 662 -25.33 -7.39 23.31
N ARG A 663 -24.97 -6.55 24.30
CA ARG A 663 -25.92 -5.87 25.18
C ARG A 663 -26.80 -4.89 24.40
N ARG A 664 -26.18 -4.01 23.59
CA ARG A 664 -26.91 -3.04 22.74
C ARG A 664 -27.80 -3.73 21.71
N GLY A 665 -27.41 -4.88 21.23
CA GLY A 665 -28.19 -5.69 20.29
C GLY A 665 -29.28 -6.52 20.92
N GLY A 666 -29.49 -6.45 22.27
CA GLY A 666 -30.54 -7.20 22.95
C GLY A 666 -30.31 -8.72 23.05
N PHE A 667 -29.04 -9.17 22.86
CA PHE A 667 -28.71 -10.58 23.08
C PHE A 667 -28.67 -10.93 24.56
N LEU A 668 -28.21 -10.01 25.39
CA LEU A 668 -28.21 -10.10 26.84
C LEU A 668 -29.50 -9.42 27.36
N GLY A 669 -30.25 -10.07 28.25
CA GLY A 669 -31.46 -9.50 28.85
C GLY A 669 -31.21 -8.16 29.55
N GLU A 670 -32.25 -7.37 29.75
CA GLU A 670 -32.17 -6.07 30.45
C GLU A 670 -31.84 -6.20 31.93
N ASP A 671 -32.14 -7.35 32.54
CA ASP A 671 -31.87 -7.65 33.96
C ASP A 671 -30.40 -8.09 34.15
N GLN A 672 -29.69 -7.43 35.06
CA GLN A 672 -28.28 -7.72 35.38
C GLN A 672 -28.07 -9.17 35.88
N GLY A 673 -29.06 -9.85 36.43
CA GLY A 673 -28.97 -11.25 36.86
C GLY A 673 -28.95 -12.25 35.70
N ALA A 674 -29.65 -11.96 34.60
CA ALA A 674 -29.66 -12.83 33.41
C ALA A 674 -28.38 -12.72 32.55
N GLU A 675 -27.55 -11.69 32.74
CA GLU A 675 -26.25 -11.54 32.10
C GLU A 675 -25.22 -12.54 32.61
N ASP A 676 -25.24 -12.84 33.92
CA ASP A 676 -24.22 -13.69 34.56
C ASP A 676 -24.39 -15.17 34.20
N GLU A 677 -25.60 -15.61 33.79
CA GLU A 677 -25.86 -17.00 33.41
C GLU A 677 -25.34 -17.38 32.01
N GLN A 678 -24.98 -16.45 31.16
CA GLN A 678 -24.64 -16.71 29.74
C GLN A 678 -23.24 -16.27 29.33
N LEU A 679 -22.57 -15.39 30.07
CA LEU A 679 -21.25 -14.87 29.80
C LEU A 679 -20.26 -15.38 30.83
N PHE A 680 -19.31 -16.16 30.38
CA PHE A 680 -18.28 -16.75 31.24
C PHE A 680 -16.91 -16.10 31.01
N PRO A 681 -16.12 -15.90 32.09
CA PRO A 681 -14.81 -15.31 31.99
C PRO A 681 -13.78 -16.23 31.29
N SER A 682 -14.00 -17.55 31.32
CA SER A 682 -13.14 -18.54 30.67
C SER A 682 -13.96 -19.66 30.04
N VAL A 683 -13.37 -20.37 29.08
CA VAL A 683 -13.95 -21.58 28.49
C VAL A 683 -14.18 -22.64 29.56
N HIS A 684 -13.24 -22.79 30.47
CA HIS A 684 -13.33 -23.78 31.57
C HIS A 684 -14.53 -23.53 32.49
N SER A 685 -14.74 -22.27 32.92
CA SER A 685 -15.89 -21.93 33.76
C SER A 685 -17.24 -22.14 33.03
N ALA A 686 -17.29 -21.92 31.71
CA ALA A 686 -18.46 -22.20 30.90
C ALA A 686 -18.76 -23.71 30.82
N VAL A 687 -17.74 -24.55 30.65
CA VAL A 687 -17.88 -26.01 30.61
C VAL A 687 -18.28 -26.57 31.96
N GLU A 688 -17.71 -26.06 33.06
CA GLU A 688 -18.12 -26.46 34.43
C GLU A 688 -19.57 -26.09 34.73
N ALA A 689 -20.00 -24.88 34.35
CA ALA A 689 -21.39 -24.44 34.49
C ALA A 689 -22.36 -25.31 33.66
N ALA A 690 -21.96 -25.67 32.42
CA ALA A 690 -22.74 -26.59 31.59
C ALA A 690 -22.94 -27.96 32.23
N HIS A 691 -21.91 -28.50 32.89
CA HIS A 691 -21.99 -29.77 33.59
C HIS A 691 -22.83 -29.68 34.88
N ALA A 692 -22.75 -28.58 35.62
CA ALA A 692 -23.55 -28.35 36.83
C ALA A 692 -25.05 -28.26 36.51
N GLY A 693 -25.43 -27.40 35.55
CA GLY A 693 -26.83 -27.23 35.13
C GLY A 693 -27.47 -28.52 34.58
N HIS A 694 -26.70 -29.36 33.89
CA HIS A 694 -27.20 -30.64 33.39
C HIS A 694 -27.39 -31.66 34.51
N ARG A 695 -26.62 -31.61 35.60
CA ARG A 695 -26.80 -32.47 36.77
C ARG A 695 -28.07 -32.08 37.52
N GLU A 696 -28.37 -30.80 37.71
CA GLU A 696 -29.60 -30.31 38.36
C GLU A 696 -30.86 -30.73 37.59
N LEU A 697 -30.85 -30.62 36.25
CA LEU A 697 -31.98 -31.08 35.43
C LEU A 697 -32.22 -32.58 35.54
N ARG A 698 -31.16 -33.42 35.52
CA ARG A 698 -31.31 -34.88 35.70
C ARG A 698 -31.76 -35.30 37.07
N THR A 699 -31.39 -34.59 38.13
CA THR A 699 -31.89 -34.87 39.50
C THR A 699 -33.33 -34.44 39.66
N ALA A 700 -33.79 -33.37 39.01
CA ALA A 700 -35.20 -32.96 38.99
C ALA A 700 -36.07 -33.98 38.22
N ASP A 701 -35.62 -34.48 37.04
CA ASP A 701 -36.34 -35.52 36.26
C ASP A 701 -36.36 -36.90 36.95
N SER A 702 -35.40 -37.20 37.82
CA SER A 702 -35.38 -38.44 38.58
C SER A 702 -36.20 -38.38 39.89
N ALA A 703 -36.65 -37.16 40.28
CA ALA A 703 -37.48 -36.92 41.47
C ALA A 703 -38.97 -36.75 41.13
N LEU A 704 -39.32 -36.68 39.84
CA LEU A 704 -40.68 -36.82 39.29
C LEU A 704 -40.95 -38.25 38.84
#